data_f0f1a5e4cc3d391b8650a05e2a49121b
#
_entry.id   f0f1a5e4cc3d391b8650a05e2a49121b
#
_cell.length_a   1.000
_cell.length_b   1.000
_cell.length_c   1.000
_cell.angle_alpha   90.00
_cell.angle_beta   90.00
_cell.angle_gamma   90.00
#
_symmetry.space_group_name_H-M   'P 1'
#
loop_
_entity.id
_entity.type
_entity.pdbx_description
1 polymer ?
#
loop_
_entity_poly.entity_id
_entity_poly.type
_entity_poly.pdbx_seq_one_letter_code
_entity_poly.pdbx_strand_id
1 'polypeptide(L)'
;MRRFILYLALCVAALLQPWQRVAAQEYEALDYRDFKFYKEEDNDISLWAGLNDSLITEPQTRSYTPNSRYALSYATSRYRGEPLSESRSLFGNTVVDYTTLRTLKALGYATNEQNGISRAQLSGSTNQTTAILSGAESRLYERQSLYADLSGRNYLIGINHRGVYSIDKYGVPLKEGWMIMDYARVRTGRDLYVEGVFTNAVDIAVGASYNGRNDKLDIAISLPWSQRGLRQASTEEAYTLTHNKLYNPTWGMQNGKVRNSRVATSLRPEVIAMWQRRVTAVTDLTLTANAYFERRGASTLSWFDAPTAAPDNYKYMPSYYSDDERVIVERAWSTNDLHYTQIDWDRLYLTNSVQQDGAARYAVTLRRSNISHIAINAGLKSRVGIVTLNYGAELGGDSEREFRVMDDLLGATHIRDIDYYIMDDASYSHLTDNNLRNPNNIVNEGDRYGYDYRLSRIGLKLYATAEWSLSNFDFAVGAQMMPELIWRRGYFEKELFAGKASFGRSQSITLTPAMINASCRYSIDNHNISATLMLGANTPDADDLFMQPQYNNRIVNTPELATTISSEITYSYTAKRFRATAAIYLNSTTREIDVVRYYDDLAGEYSDAVVSGIGRIRYGIEATARASWSRYFSSSFALNLAQYRYHRNPTVNIFTDNDNILIAKTISAMRGHHIGAPEISLYGDICFRHNGWMARASVQYWALSYVTPSVMRRTERVLSYTASNEETEALRFQQRLPDAATIDIALSKYFTLTEETSLGIQFTARNILGSNVVYSAYEENRISLRRVGSRTDVTPFANRLSYAYPRLFSLSVSLRF
;
A
#
# COMPACT_ATOMS: atom_id res chain seq x y z
N MET A 1 -7.51 -35.28 -12.71
CA MET A 1 -6.34 -35.15 -13.60
C MET A 1 -6.67 -34.55 -14.97
N ARG A 2 -7.56 -35.15 -15.82
CA ARG A 2 -7.91 -34.58 -17.14
C ARG A 2 -8.49 -33.16 -17.09
N ARG A 3 -9.35 -32.81 -16.11
CA ARG A 3 -9.92 -31.46 -15.95
C ARG A 3 -8.89 -30.45 -15.45
N PHE A 4 -7.98 -30.84 -14.57
CA PHE A 4 -6.87 -30.03 -14.11
C PHE A 4 -5.91 -29.66 -15.25
N ILE A 5 -5.61 -30.65 -16.12
CA ILE A 5 -4.78 -30.42 -17.31
C ILE A 5 -5.47 -29.47 -18.30
N LEU A 6 -6.80 -29.54 -18.43
CA LEU A 6 -7.56 -28.66 -19.31
C LEU A 6 -7.58 -27.21 -18.80
N TYR A 7 -7.72 -27.00 -17.47
CA TYR A 7 -7.65 -25.66 -16.86
C TYR A 7 -6.24 -25.11 -16.86
N LEU A 8 -5.24 -25.93 -16.57
CA LEU A 8 -3.84 -25.55 -16.70
C LEU A 8 -3.49 -25.19 -18.15
N ALA A 9 -3.99 -25.96 -19.11
CA ALA A 9 -3.84 -25.68 -20.54
C ALA A 9 -4.57 -24.40 -20.97
N LEU A 10 -5.74 -24.09 -20.43
CA LEU A 10 -6.44 -22.81 -20.65
C LEU A 10 -5.69 -21.63 -20.03
N CYS A 11 -5.18 -21.79 -18.83
CA CYS A 11 -4.32 -20.76 -18.20
C CYS A 11 -3.00 -20.58 -18.95
N VAL A 12 -2.37 -21.66 -19.41
CA VAL A 12 -1.15 -21.63 -20.21
C VAL A 12 -1.43 -21.10 -21.62
N ALA A 13 -2.56 -21.44 -22.25
CA ALA A 13 -2.97 -20.87 -23.54
C ALA A 13 -3.26 -19.36 -23.45
N ALA A 14 -3.82 -18.89 -22.32
CA ALA A 14 -3.96 -17.46 -22.05
C ALA A 14 -2.60 -16.76 -21.84
N LEU A 15 -1.59 -17.48 -21.35
CA LEU A 15 -0.21 -17.01 -21.19
C LEU A 15 0.61 -17.06 -22.50
N LEU A 16 0.21 -17.90 -23.48
CA LEU A 16 0.94 -18.12 -24.74
C LEU A 16 0.40 -17.32 -25.92
N GLN A 17 -0.70 -16.57 -25.77
CA GLN A 17 -1.10 -15.63 -26.82
C GLN A 17 -0.02 -14.56 -26.97
N PRO A 18 0.42 -14.24 -28.21
CA PRO A 18 1.40 -13.19 -28.43
C PRO A 18 0.77 -11.87 -27.98
N TRP A 19 1.19 -11.41 -26.81
CA TRP A 19 0.83 -10.12 -26.25
C TRP A 19 1.32 -9.06 -27.22
N GLN A 20 0.41 -8.44 -27.96
CA GLN A 20 0.72 -7.20 -28.62
C GLN A 20 1.18 -6.26 -27.50
N ARG A 21 2.42 -5.81 -27.58
CA ARG A 21 2.99 -4.82 -26.70
C ARG A 21 2.08 -3.59 -26.74
N VAL A 22 1.22 -3.45 -25.76
CA VAL A 22 0.55 -2.18 -25.50
C VAL A 22 1.60 -1.36 -24.77
N ALA A 23 2.26 -0.48 -25.52
CA ALA A 23 3.24 0.42 -24.96
C ALA A 23 2.56 1.33 -23.93
N ALA A 24 3.18 1.48 -22.80
CA ALA A 24 2.69 2.24 -21.66
C ALA A 24 3.58 3.45 -21.40
N GLN A 25 3.02 4.51 -20.92
CA GLN A 25 3.71 5.80 -20.80
C GLN A 25 3.30 6.61 -19.53
N GLU A 26 3.92 7.73 -19.22
CA GLU A 26 4.34 8.18 -18.01
C GLU A 26 4.45 9.65 -17.65
N TYR A 27 4.55 9.99 -16.39
CA TYR A 27 4.97 11.25 -15.82
C TYR A 27 6.04 11.14 -14.74
N GLU A 28 7.08 11.96 -14.86
CA GLU A 28 7.96 12.28 -13.78
C GLU A 28 7.56 13.64 -13.16
N ALA A 29 6.69 13.65 -12.15
CA ALA A 29 6.96 14.54 -11.07
C ALA A 29 8.08 13.85 -10.29
N LEU A 30 9.24 14.45 -10.21
CA LEU A 30 10.39 13.99 -9.44
C LEU A 30 10.08 14.04 -7.93
N ASP A 31 8.89 13.57 -7.53
CA ASP A 31 8.55 13.43 -6.13
C ASP A 31 8.79 11.97 -5.74
N TYR A 32 9.84 11.76 -4.97
CA TYR A 32 10.17 10.50 -4.29
C TYR A 32 8.99 9.92 -3.51
N ARG A 33 7.99 10.76 -3.18
CA ARG A 33 6.73 10.37 -2.56
C ARG A 33 5.83 9.55 -3.47
N ASP A 34 5.89 9.75 -4.78
CA ASP A 34 5.13 8.92 -5.72
C ASP A 34 5.51 7.44 -5.60
N PHE A 35 6.75 7.14 -5.21
CA PHE A 35 7.18 5.75 -5.00
C PHE A 35 6.62 5.16 -3.68
N LYS A 36 6.55 5.94 -2.60
CA LYS A 36 5.85 5.54 -1.36
C LYS A 36 4.34 5.43 -1.59
N PHE A 37 3.76 6.31 -2.41
CA PHE A 37 2.36 6.25 -2.84
C PHE A 37 2.05 4.98 -3.65
N TYR A 38 2.96 4.50 -4.46
CA TYR A 38 2.82 3.25 -5.20
C TYR A 38 2.75 2.03 -4.29
N LYS A 39 3.53 1.99 -3.21
CA LYS A 39 3.42 0.92 -2.21
C LYS A 39 2.02 0.91 -1.55
N GLU A 40 1.41 2.06 -1.37
CA GLU A 40 0.06 2.18 -0.83
C GLU A 40 -1.03 1.81 -1.86
N GLU A 41 -0.95 2.26 -3.10
CA GLU A 41 -1.91 1.93 -4.16
C GLU A 41 -1.85 0.46 -4.58
N ASP A 42 -0.68 -0.17 -4.58
CA ASP A 42 -0.51 -1.58 -4.89
C ASP A 42 -1.19 -2.51 -3.88
N ASN A 43 -1.24 -2.13 -2.62
CA ASN A 43 -1.95 -2.88 -1.59
C ASN A 43 -3.48 -2.82 -1.76
N ASP A 44 -4.00 -1.78 -2.38
CA ASP A 44 -5.42 -1.48 -2.42
C ASP A 44 -6.22 -2.36 -3.38
N ILE A 45 -5.64 -2.76 -4.52
CA ILE A 45 -6.34 -3.61 -5.49
C ILE A 45 -6.46 -5.05 -5.01
N SER A 46 -5.54 -5.49 -4.17
CA SER A 46 -5.64 -6.80 -3.53
C SER A 46 -6.80 -6.85 -2.52
N LEU A 47 -7.07 -5.74 -1.82
CA LEU A 47 -8.24 -5.55 -0.96
C LEU A 47 -9.55 -5.63 -1.75
N TRP A 48 -9.57 -5.14 -2.97
CA TRP A 48 -10.74 -5.16 -3.84
C TRP A 48 -11.18 -6.57 -4.22
N ALA A 49 -10.22 -7.43 -4.44
CA ALA A 49 -10.47 -8.85 -4.72
C ALA A 49 -11.03 -9.60 -3.51
N GLY A 50 -10.60 -9.24 -2.30
CA GLY A 50 -11.11 -9.81 -1.05
C GLY A 50 -12.45 -9.21 -0.60
N LEU A 51 -12.78 -7.98 -1.00
CA LEU A 51 -14.03 -7.31 -0.60
C LEU A 51 -15.28 -7.96 -1.22
N ASN A 52 -15.20 -8.49 -2.44
CA ASN A 52 -16.31 -9.21 -3.04
C ASN A 52 -16.59 -10.54 -2.32
N ASP A 53 -15.56 -11.26 -1.92
CA ASP A 53 -15.69 -12.47 -1.12
C ASP A 53 -16.17 -12.17 0.32
N SER A 54 -15.77 -11.04 0.91
CA SER A 54 -16.14 -10.67 2.29
C SER A 54 -17.57 -10.13 2.43
N LEU A 55 -18.20 -9.67 1.35
CA LEU A 55 -19.61 -9.27 1.34
C LEU A 55 -20.55 -10.48 1.35
N ILE A 56 -20.10 -11.63 0.86
CA ILE A 56 -20.87 -12.87 0.82
C ILE A 56 -20.73 -13.66 2.13
N THR A 57 -19.53 -13.68 2.68
CA THR A 57 -19.24 -14.34 3.95
C THR A 57 -19.48 -13.36 5.09
N GLU A 58 -20.10 -13.79 6.14
CA GLU A 58 -20.47 -13.10 7.38
C GLU A 58 -19.85 -11.71 7.62
N PRO A 59 -20.61 -10.74 8.12
CA PRO A 59 -20.03 -9.46 8.54
C PRO A 59 -18.93 -9.76 9.54
N GLN A 60 -17.70 -9.39 9.19
CA GLN A 60 -16.55 -9.52 10.09
C GLN A 60 -16.77 -8.58 11.28
N THR A 61 -17.36 -9.14 12.32
CA THR A 61 -17.79 -8.40 13.53
C THR A 61 -16.64 -8.18 14.51
N ARG A 62 -15.43 -8.54 14.15
CA ARG A 62 -14.27 -8.45 15.04
C ARG A 62 -13.28 -7.36 14.66
N SER A 63 -13.51 -6.62 13.58
CA SER A 63 -12.52 -5.65 13.12
C SER A 63 -13.15 -4.27 12.97
N TYR A 64 -12.60 -3.28 13.61
CA TYR A 64 -12.88 -1.85 13.39
C TYR A 64 -12.47 -1.39 11.98
N THR A 65 -11.83 -2.24 11.22
CA THR A 65 -11.32 -2.01 9.87
C THR A 65 -12.40 -1.59 8.86
N PRO A 66 -13.66 -2.09 8.90
CA PRO A 66 -14.71 -1.63 8.00
C PRO A 66 -15.00 -0.14 8.13
N ASN A 67 -14.74 0.45 9.29
CA ASN A 67 -15.07 1.85 9.56
C ASN A 67 -14.09 2.83 8.92
N SER A 68 -12.87 2.42 8.69
CA SER A 68 -11.83 3.25 8.07
C SER A 68 -11.63 2.97 6.58
N ARG A 69 -12.40 2.02 6.01
CA ARG A 69 -12.30 1.65 4.59
C ARG A 69 -13.17 2.54 3.74
N TYR A 70 -12.58 3.24 2.81
CA TYR A 70 -13.30 3.84 1.68
C TYR A 70 -13.61 2.74 0.66
N ALA A 71 -14.62 1.92 0.94
CA ALA A 71 -14.95 0.73 0.13
C ALA A 71 -15.29 1.03 -1.35
N LEU A 72 -15.31 2.31 -1.73
CA LEU A 72 -15.72 2.81 -3.04
C LEU A 72 -14.58 3.21 -3.94
N SER A 73 -13.35 3.04 -3.52
CA SER A 73 -12.19 3.48 -4.27
C SER A 73 -11.02 2.52 -4.08
N TYR A 74 -9.93 2.80 -4.75
CA TYR A 74 -8.61 2.22 -4.48
C TYR A 74 -7.96 2.80 -3.21
N ALA A 75 -8.72 3.49 -2.37
CA ALA A 75 -8.21 4.07 -1.15
C ALA A 75 -7.62 3.01 -0.25
N THR A 76 -6.50 3.31 0.28
CA THR A 76 -5.86 2.58 1.35
C THR A 76 -6.82 2.43 2.52
N SER A 77 -7.15 1.20 2.85
CA SER A 77 -7.82 0.93 4.10
C SER A 77 -6.89 1.34 5.23
N ARG A 78 -7.43 2.08 6.19
CA ARG A 78 -6.69 2.53 7.38
C ARG A 78 -7.28 1.90 8.63
N TYR A 79 -6.42 1.63 9.59
CA TYR A 79 -6.83 1.23 10.93
C TYR A 79 -6.23 2.20 11.94
N ARG A 80 -7.06 2.89 12.71
CA ARG A 80 -6.62 3.92 13.68
C ARG A 80 -5.68 4.97 13.06
N GLY A 81 -5.98 5.38 11.81
CA GLY A 81 -5.20 6.37 11.08
C GLY A 81 -3.91 5.86 10.42
N GLU A 82 -3.54 4.59 10.58
CA GLU A 82 -2.42 3.96 9.87
C GLU A 82 -2.90 3.15 8.67
N PRO A 83 -2.14 3.14 7.57
CA PRO A 83 -2.41 2.26 6.43
C PRO A 83 -2.42 0.79 6.84
N LEU A 84 -3.31 -0.02 6.26
CA LEU A 84 -3.31 -1.47 6.52
C LEU A 84 -2.08 -2.18 5.96
N SER A 85 -1.35 -1.57 5.04
CA SER A 85 -0.04 -2.03 4.60
C SER A 85 0.97 -2.17 5.75
N GLU A 86 0.81 -1.35 6.79
CA GLU A 86 1.62 -1.42 8.01
C GLU A 86 1.16 -2.54 8.97
N SER A 87 -0.01 -3.14 8.74
CA SER A 87 -0.46 -4.27 9.55
C SER A 87 0.33 -5.53 9.20
N ARG A 88 0.76 -6.24 10.22
CA ARG A 88 1.57 -7.45 10.09
C ARG A 88 0.77 -8.69 10.48
N SER A 89 0.87 -9.72 9.68
CA SER A 89 0.25 -11.01 9.92
C SER A 89 1.30 -12.04 10.26
N LEU A 90 0.92 -13.09 10.98
CA LEU A 90 1.84 -14.18 11.35
C LEU A 90 1.38 -15.49 10.73
N PHE A 91 2.33 -16.21 10.15
CA PHE A 91 2.18 -17.62 9.79
C PHE A 91 3.15 -18.42 10.67
N GLY A 92 2.61 -19.21 11.59
CA GLY A 92 3.39 -19.70 12.72
C GLY A 92 3.93 -18.52 13.54
N ASN A 93 5.26 -18.40 13.64
CA ASN A 93 5.94 -17.29 14.32
C ASN A 93 6.64 -16.30 13.36
N THR A 94 6.49 -16.47 12.05
CA THR A 94 7.10 -15.63 11.03
C THR A 94 6.11 -14.54 10.57
N VAL A 95 6.59 -13.32 10.47
CA VAL A 95 5.81 -12.20 9.91
C VAL A 95 5.66 -12.40 8.41
N VAL A 96 4.43 -12.28 7.92
CA VAL A 96 4.09 -12.31 6.49
C VAL A 96 3.37 -11.03 6.10
N ASP A 97 3.59 -10.61 4.88
CA ASP A 97 2.92 -9.44 4.34
C ASP A 97 1.47 -9.75 3.90
N TYR A 98 0.79 -8.70 3.44
CA TYR A 98 -0.60 -8.81 3.03
C TYR A 98 -0.80 -9.72 1.80
N THR A 99 0.15 -9.76 0.86
CA THR A 99 0.04 -10.60 -0.36
C THR A 99 0.09 -12.08 0.01
N THR A 100 1.04 -12.48 0.85
CA THR A 100 1.15 -13.82 1.41
C THR A 100 -0.10 -14.21 2.19
N LEU A 101 -0.59 -13.31 3.07
CA LEU A 101 -1.81 -13.54 3.83
C LEU A 101 -3.01 -13.80 2.91
N ARG A 102 -3.18 -12.99 1.87
CA ARG A 102 -4.26 -13.16 0.89
C ARG A 102 -4.20 -14.51 0.20
N THR A 103 -3.02 -14.93 -0.22
CA THR A 103 -2.81 -16.24 -0.85
C THR A 103 -3.17 -17.39 0.08
N LEU A 104 -2.72 -17.35 1.33
CA LEU A 104 -3.03 -18.37 2.31
C LEU A 104 -4.54 -18.43 2.63
N LYS A 105 -5.20 -17.26 2.74
CA LYS A 105 -6.67 -17.19 2.86
C LYS A 105 -7.38 -17.77 1.65
N ALA A 106 -6.89 -17.51 0.44
CA ALA A 106 -7.45 -18.06 -0.79
C ALA A 106 -7.33 -19.59 -0.85
N LEU A 107 -6.23 -20.15 -0.37
CA LEU A 107 -6.03 -21.60 -0.23
C LEU A 107 -6.88 -22.22 0.89
N GLY A 108 -7.49 -21.43 1.78
CA GLY A 108 -8.38 -21.92 2.83
C GLY A 108 -7.77 -22.02 4.22
N TYR A 109 -6.57 -21.48 4.41
CA TYR A 109 -6.02 -21.39 5.75
C TYR A 109 -6.90 -20.53 6.66
N ALA A 110 -7.23 -21.04 7.83
CA ALA A 110 -8.01 -20.31 8.81
C ALA A 110 -7.21 -19.14 9.38
N THR A 111 -7.88 -17.99 9.52
CA THR A 111 -7.27 -16.80 10.11
C THR A 111 -7.99 -16.41 11.38
N ASN A 112 -7.26 -16.28 12.47
CA ASN A 112 -7.73 -15.61 13.67
C ASN A 112 -7.32 -14.14 13.59
N GLU A 113 -8.23 -13.25 13.21
CA GLU A 113 -7.99 -11.81 13.27
C GLU A 113 -8.08 -11.34 14.72
N GLN A 114 -7.01 -10.77 15.23
CA GLN A 114 -7.00 -10.11 16.53
C GLN A 114 -6.82 -8.61 16.31
N ASN A 115 -7.76 -7.83 16.84
CA ASN A 115 -7.65 -6.38 16.85
C ASN A 115 -6.91 -5.94 18.12
N GLY A 116 -6.21 -4.83 18.00
CA GLY A 116 -5.41 -4.30 19.08
C GLY A 116 -4.07 -5.01 19.27
N ILE A 117 -3.43 -4.77 20.38
CA ILE A 117 -2.11 -5.33 20.69
C ILE A 117 -2.29 -6.80 21.07
N SER A 118 -1.71 -7.70 20.29
CA SER A 118 -1.80 -9.13 20.57
C SER A 118 -1.07 -9.47 21.86
N ARG A 119 -1.75 -10.18 22.75
CA ARG A 119 -1.20 -10.56 24.01
C ARG A 119 -0.12 -11.64 23.91
N ALA A 120 -0.18 -12.50 22.89
CA ALA A 120 0.71 -13.65 22.73
C ALA A 120 1.76 -13.48 21.64
N GLN A 121 1.78 -12.33 20.92
CA GLN A 121 2.55 -12.24 19.69
C GLN A 121 3.23 -10.91 19.51
N LEU A 122 4.50 -11.01 19.27
CA LEU A 122 5.39 -9.90 19.01
C LEU A 122 5.53 -9.71 17.49
N SER A 123 4.53 -9.12 16.87
CA SER A 123 4.53 -8.89 15.41
C SER A 123 5.37 -7.69 15.01
N GLY A 124 5.74 -6.83 15.94
CA GLY A 124 6.50 -5.62 15.67
C GLY A 124 5.68 -4.47 15.10
N SER A 125 4.35 -4.60 15.01
CA SER A 125 3.45 -3.52 14.60
C SER A 125 2.62 -3.03 15.79
N THR A 126 2.34 -1.76 15.81
CA THR A 126 1.69 -1.05 16.91
C THR A 126 0.19 -0.90 16.75
N ASN A 127 -0.28 -1.05 15.54
CA ASN A 127 -1.71 -0.99 15.17
C ASN A 127 -2.12 -2.28 14.49
N GLN A 128 -2.72 -3.19 15.23
CA GLN A 128 -2.81 -4.54 14.72
C GLN A 128 -4.18 -5.03 14.35
N THR A 129 -4.31 -5.45 13.11
CA THR A 129 -4.93 -6.73 12.79
C THR A 129 -3.84 -7.77 12.59
N THR A 130 -3.49 -8.53 13.58
CA THR A 130 -2.61 -9.68 13.40
C THR A 130 -3.50 -10.87 13.03
N ALA A 131 -3.45 -11.30 11.78
CA ALA A 131 -4.02 -12.58 11.41
C ALA A 131 -3.03 -13.67 11.79
N ILE A 132 -3.44 -14.54 12.70
CA ILE A 132 -2.72 -15.77 12.98
C ILE A 132 -3.30 -16.83 12.07
N LEU A 133 -2.46 -17.31 11.17
CA LEU A 133 -2.78 -18.45 10.35
C LEU A 133 -2.47 -19.69 11.18
N SER A 134 -3.49 -20.33 11.74
CA SER A 134 -3.40 -21.72 12.13
C SER A 134 -3.47 -22.57 10.87
N GLY A 135 -2.71 -23.66 10.82
CA GLY A 135 -2.76 -24.60 9.71
C GLY A 135 -4.18 -24.94 9.30
N ALA A 136 -4.37 -25.31 8.04
CA ALA A 136 -5.69 -25.54 7.45
C ALA A 136 -6.55 -26.41 8.36
N GLU A 137 -7.41 -25.79 9.16
CA GLU A 137 -8.54 -26.48 9.77
C GLU A 137 -9.54 -26.75 8.66
N SER A 138 -9.20 -27.76 7.87
CA SER A 138 -9.95 -28.16 6.73
C SER A 138 -11.29 -28.76 7.13
N ARG A 139 -12.32 -28.08 6.79
CA ARG A 139 -13.51 -28.81 6.41
C ARG A 139 -13.30 -29.28 4.96
N LEU A 140 -13.06 -30.55 4.80
CA LEU A 140 -12.90 -31.26 3.53
C LEU A 140 -14.13 -31.04 2.66
N TYR A 141 -14.06 -30.05 1.79
CA TYR A 141 -15.02 -29.91 0.71
C TYR A 141 -14.25 -29.50 -0.54
N GLU A 142 -14.30 -30.36 -1.53
CA GLU A 142 -14.02 -29.97 -2.89
C GLU A 142 -14.99 -28.85 -3.26
N ARG A 143 -14.50 -27.62 -3.36
CA ARG A 143 -15.33 -26.47 -3.74
C ARG A 143 -14.76 -25.86 -5.00
N GLN A 144 -15.31 -26.27 -6.10
CA GLN A 144 -15.15 -25.52 -7.36
C GLN A 144 -16.16 -24.37 -7.34
N SER A 145 -15.70 -23.16 -7.57
CA SER A 145 -16.60 -22.02 -7.76
C SER A 145 -16.18 -21.22 -8.99
N LEU A 146 -17.07 -21.16 -9.97
CA LEU A 146 -16.97 -20.24 -11.09
C LEU A 146 -17.79 -19.00 -10.73
N TYR A 147 -17.20 -17.80 -10.81
CA TYR A 147 -17.98 -16.60 -10.72
C TYR A 147 -17.60 -15.59 -11.81
N ALA A 148 -18.59 -14.90 -12.33
CA ALA A 148 -18.40 -13.72 -13.16
C ALA A 148 -18.83 -12.50 -12.36
N ASP A 149 -17.94 -11.52 -12.20
CA ASP A 149 -18.25 -10.26 -11.55
C ASP A 149 -18.30 -9.17 -12.61
N LEU A 150 -19.50 -8.63 -12.82
CA LEU A 150 -19.75 -7.45 -13.65
C LEU A 150 -19.97 -6.27 -12.70
N SER A 151 -19.02 -5.37 -12.61
CA SER A 151 -19.23 -4.13 -11.86
C SER A 151 -19.49 -2.99 -12.82
N GLY A 152 -20.35 -2.06 -12.43
CA GLY A 152 -20.56 -0.81 -13.17
C GLY A 152 -19.30 0.08 -13.21
N ARG A 153 -18.28 -0.31 -12.50
CA ARG A 153 -16.99 0.38 -12.43
C ARG A 153 -16.00 -0.06 -13.50
N ASN A 154 -15.93 -1.35 -13.75
CA ASN A 154 -15.09 -1.94 -14.79
C ASN A 154 -15.74 -3.25 -15.24
N TYR A 155 -15.52 -3.63 -16.49
CA TYR A 155 -15.83 -4.98 -16.95
C TYR A 155 -14.76 -5.93 -16.43
N LEU A 156 -14.72 -6.11 -15.12
CA LEU A 156 -13.83 -7.09 -14.51
C LEU A 156 -14.50 -8.45 -14.61
N ILE A 157 -14.15 -9.21 -15.62
CA ILE A 157 -14.52 -10.62 -15.69
C ILE A 157 -13.51 -11.38 -14.86
N GLY A 158 -13.98 -12.01 -13.79
CA GLY A 158 -13.18 -12.85 -12.94
C GLY A 158 -13.64 -14.30 -13.01
N ILE A 159 -12.72 -15.20 -13.28
CA ILE A 159 -12.91 -16.64 -13.12
C ILE A 159 -12.06 -17.07 -11.94
N ASN A 160 -12.68 -17.72 -10.96
CA ASN A 160 -12.03 -18.21 -9.77
C ASN A 160 -12.31 -19.70 -9.61
N HIS A 161 -11.26 -20.45 -9.39
CA HIS A 161 -11.33 -21.85 -8.99
C HIS A 161 -10.64 -22.02 -7.63
N ARG A 162 -11.26 -22.80 -6.76
CA ARG A 162 -10.67 -23.23 -5.50
C ARG A 162 -11.06 -24.69 -5.27
N GLY A 163 -10.05 -25.53 -5.09
CA GLY A 163 -10.22 -26.94 -4.75
C GLY A 163 -9.57 -27.26 -3.41
N VAL A 164 -10.17 -28.17 -2.67
CA VAL A 164 -9.57 -28.81 -1.50
C VAL A 164 -9.78 -30.29 -1.64
N TYR A 165 -8.70 -31.05 -1.66
CA TYR A 165 -8.72 -32.50 -1.90
C TYR A 165 -8.07 -33.22 -0.73
N SER A 166 -8.70 -34.28 -0.22
CA SER A 166 -8.02 -35.19 0.72
C SER A 166 -7.49 -36.40 -0.05
N ILE A 167 -6.29 -36.83 0.33
CA ILE A 167 -5.73 -38.08 -0.15
C ILE A 167 -5.97 -39.12 0.92
N ASP A 168 -7.16 -39.71 0.89
CA ASP A 168 -7.53 -40.82 1.75
C ASP A 168 -8.35 -41.85 0.96
N LYS A 169 -8.27 -43.08 1.44
CA LYS A 169 -8.93 -44.23 0.78
C LYS A 169 -10.44 -44.30 1.03
N TYR A 170 -11.02 -43.50 1.93
CA TYR A 170 -12.39 -43.73 2.44
C TYR A 170 -13.30 -42.49 2.50
N GLY A 171 -12.83 -41.31 2.04
CA GLY A 171 -13.69 -40.11 1.99
C GLY A 171 -14.08 -39.53 3.36
N VAL A 172 -13.47 -39.99 4.46
CA VAL A 172 -13.72 -39.53 5.84
C VAL A 172 -12.73 -38.42 6.21
N PRO A 173 -13.15 -37.32 6.89
CA PRO A 173 -12.22 -36.31 7.38
C PRO A 173 -11.19 -36.94 8.31
N LEU A 174 -9.94 -37.05 7.85
CA LEU A 174 -8.90 -37.71 8.57
C LEU A 174 -8.40 -36.91 9.78
N LYS A 175 -8.22 -37.63 10.89
CA LYS A 175 -7.34 -37.10 11.94
C LYS A 175 -5.88 -37.06 11.51
N GLU A 176 -5.48 -37.94 10.60
CA GLU A 176 -4.13 -38.06 10.05
C GLU A 176 -4.17 -38.21 8.53
N GLY A 177 -3.32 -37.49 7.78
CA GLY A 177 -3.22 -37.61 6.33
C GLY A 177 -2.87 -36.29 5.61
N TRP A 178 -2.85 -36.39 4.28
CA TRP A 178 -2.55 -35.27 3.39
C TRP A 178 -3.81 -34.61 2.87
N MET A 179 -3.74 -33.29 2.76
CA MET A 179 -4.73 -32.48 2.08
C MET A 179 -4.03 -31.58 1.07
N ILE A 180 -4.54 -31.51 -0.13
CA ILE A 180 -4.06 -30.63 -1.20
C ILE A 180 -5.09 -29.54 -1.43
N MET A 181 -4.64 -28.32 -1.59
CA MET A 181 -5.47 -27.15 -1.89
C MET A 181 -4.95 -26.50 -3.16
N ASP A 182 -5.84 -26.02 -4.00
CA ASP A 182 -5.46 -25.21 -5.15
C ASP A 182 -6.35 -23.97 -5.28
N TYR A 183 -5.81 -22.97 -5.91
CA TYR A 183 -6.51 -21.72 -6.19
C TYR A 183 -6.00 -21.15 -7.50
N ALA A 184 -6.90 -20.75 -8.37
CA ALA A 184 -6.58 -20.05 -9.60
C ALA A 184 -7.60 -18.93 -9.83
N ARG A 185 -7.14 -17.75 -10.18
CA ARG A 185 -7.97 -16.60 -10.47
C ARG A 185 -7.41 -15.81 -11.64
N VAL A 186 -8.27 -15.48 -12.58
CA VAL A 186 -7.97 -14.59 -13.70
C VAL A 186 -8.92 -13.40 -13.65
N ARG A 187 -8.42 -12.21 -13.84
CA ARG A 187 -9.19 -10.97 -13.90
C ARG A 187 -8.71 -10.12 -15.05
N THR A 188 -9.63 -9.57 -15.81
CA THR A 188 -9.34 -8.62 -16.87
C THR A 188 -10.47 -7.61 -17.00
N GLY A 189 -10.16 -6.36 -17.28
CA GLY A 189 -11.18 -5.33 -17.53
C GLY A 189 -10.64 -3.93 -17.60
N ARG A 190 -11.47 -3.03 -18.13
CA ARG A 190 -11.22 -1.57 -18.16
C ARG A 190 -12.18 -0.88 -17.22
N ASP A 191 -11.74 0.23 -16.65
CA ASP A 191 -12.58 1.06 -15.81
C ASP A 191 -13.59 1.83 -16.68
N LEU A 192 -14.88 1.85 -16.27
CA LEU A 192 -15.93 2.57 -16.99
C LEU A 192 -16.02 4.05 -16.64
N TYR A 193 -15.49 4.45 -15.50
CA TYR A 193 -15.55 5.83 -15.01
C TYR A 193 -14.25 6.59 -15.19
N VAL A 194 -13.11 5.90 -15.19
CA VAL A 194 -11.78 6.50 -15.29
C VAL A 194 -11.10 5.97 -16.54
N GLU A 195 -11.06 6.79 -17.57
CA GLU A 195 -10.40 6.41 -18.82
C GLU A 195 -8.91 6.14 -18.60
N GLY A 196 -8.37 5.17 -19.35
CA GLY A 196 -6.98 4.75 -19.24
C GLY A 196 -6.69 3.76 -18.10
N VAL A 197 -7.61 3.58 -17.14
CA VAL A 197 -7.47 2.61 -16.06
C VAL A 197 -7.93 1.22 -16.51
N PHE A 198 -7.11 0.21 -16.29
CA PHE A 198 -7.40 -1.19 -16.59
C PHE A 198 -6.71 -2.12 -15.61
N THR A 199 -7.16 -3.37 -15.55
CA THR A 199 -6.53 -4.42 -14.74
C THR A 199 -6.47 -5.73 -15.50
N ASN A 200 -5.29 -6.34 -15.57
CA ASN A 200 -5.08 -7.71 -16.01
C ASN A 200 -4.32 -8.42 -14.88
N ALA A 201 -4.86 -9.52 -14.35
CA ALA A 201 -4.23 -10.22 -13.25
C ALA A 201 -4.49 -11.72 -13.31
N VAL A 202 -3.48 -12.49 -12.90
CA VAL A 202 -3.55 -13.93 -12.74
C VAL A 202 -2.95 -14.28 -11.39
N ASP A 203 -3.70 -14.94 -10.54
CA ASP A 203 -3.25 -15.45 -9.25
C ASP A 203 -3.36 -16.98 -9.30
N ILE A 204 -2.25 -17.69 -9.08
CA ILE A 204 -2.22 -19.16 -9.00
C ILE A 204 -1.53 -19.52 -7.68
N ALA A 205 -2.10 -20.47 -6.95
CA ALA A 205 -1.49 -21.00 -5.75
C ALA A 205 -1.85 -22.48 -5.55
N VAL A 206 -0.90 -23.22 -4.97
CA VAL A 206 -1.09 -24.62 -4.58
C VAL A 206 -0.57 -24.77 -3.16
N GLY A 207 -1.35 -25.45 -2.31
CA GLY A 207 -0.99 -25.78 -0.94
C GLY A 207 -1.07 -27.27 -0.69
N ALA A 208 -0.26 -27.74 0.25
CA ALA A 208 -0.33 -29.08 0.79
C ALA A 208 -0.22 -29.03 2.33
N SER A 209 -1.12 -29.71 2.99
CA SER A 209 -1.15 -29.81 4.44
C SER A 209 -1.08 -31.29 4.84
N TYR A 210 -0.13 -31.65 5.69
CA TYR A 210 -0.05 -32.96 6.32
C TYR A 210 -0.41 -32.86 7.79
N ASN A 211 -1.31 -33.67 8.26
CA ASN A 211 -1.68 -33.76 9.66
C ASN A 211 -1.40 -35.19 10.15
N GLY A 212 -0.34 -35.34 10.89
CA GLY A 212 0.05 -36.60 11.52
C GLY A 212 -0.13 -36.56 13.03
N ARG A 213 0.17 -37.67 13.73
CA ARG A 213 -0.02 -37.78 15.17
C ARG A 213 0.85 -36.82 15.98
N ASN A 214 2.08 -36.61 15.57
CA ASN A 214 3.04 -35.73 16.24
C ASN A 214 3.57 -34.63 15.33
N ASP A 215 3.31 -34.68 14.04
CA ASP A 215 3.86 -33.78 13.05
C ASP A 215 2.73 -33.15 12.23
N LYS A 216 2.85 -31.86 11.96
CA LYS A 216 2.03 -31.12 10.99
C LYS A 216 2.96 -30.40 10.03
N LEU A 217 2.65 -30.48 8.75
CA LEU A 217 3.42 -29.78 7.71
C LEU A 217 2.45 -29.03 6.81
N ASP A 218 2.67 -27.74 6.63
CA ASP A 218 1.96 -26.88 5.70
C ASP A 218 2.95 -26.30 4.70
N ILE A 219 2.67 -26.43 3.40
CA ILE A 219 3.47 -25.84 2.33
C ILE A 219 2.52 -25.14 1.38
N ALA A 220 2.84 -23.91 0.98
CA ALA A 220 2.12 -23.21 -0.07
C ALA A 220 3.11 -22.56 -1.05
N ILE A 221 2.77 -22.65 -2.34
CA ILE A 221 3.49 -22.04 -3.45
C ILE A 221 2.51 -21.15 -4.19
N SER A 222 2.90 -19.92 -4.51
CA SER A 222 2.06 -18.99 -5.26
C SER A 222 2.80 -18.25 -6.35
N LEU A 223 2.05 -17.82 -7.36
CA LEU A 223 2.54 -17.06 -8.50
C LEU A 223 1.51 -15.98 -8.89
N PRO A 224 1.34 -14.90 -8.12
CA PRO A 224 0.53 -13.78 -8.53
C PRO A 224 1.26 -12.94 -9.60
N TRP A 225 0.52 -12.55 -10.63
CA TRP A 225 0.94 -11.60 -11.65
C TRP A 225 -0.15 -10.56 -11.87
N SER A 226 0.25 -9.30 -12.09
CA SER A 226 -0.69 -8.23 -12.43
C SER A 226 -0.06 -7.17 -13.32
N GLN A 227 -0.90 -6.55 -14.16
CA GLN A 227 -0.61 -5.36 -14.93
C GLN A 227 -1.81 -4.41 -14.83
N ARG A 228 -1.55 -3.13 -14.55
CA ARG A 228 -2.60 -2.14 -14.29
C ARG A 228 -2.27 -0.78 -14.83
N GLY A 229 -3.24 -0.17 -15.52
CA GLY A 229 -3.22 1.27 -15.79
C GLY A 229 -3.63 2.04 -14.53
N LEU A 230 -2.82 3.01 -14.13
CA LEU A 230 -3.03 3.77 -12.90
C LEU A 230 -3.74 5.10 -13.14
N ARG A 231 -4.24 5.67 -12.07
CA ARG A 231 -4.81 7.01 -11.97
C ARG A 231 -3.92 7.87 -11.08
N GLN A 232 -3.86 9.18 -11.34
CA GLN A 232 -3.14 10.14 -10.50
C GLN A 232 -4.09 11.16 -9.86
N ALA A 233 -3.74 11.64 -8.65
CA ALA A 233 -4.39 12.76 -8.01
C ALA A 233 -4.20 14.05 -8.83
N SER A 234 -5.20 14.92 -8.83
CA SER A 234 -5.14 16.20 -9.51
C SER A 234 -5.64 17.35 -8.62
N THR A 235 -5.62 18.58 -9.13
CA THR A 235 -6.06 19.76 -8.39
C THR A 235 -7.58 19.93 -8.46
N GLU A 236 -8.15 20.66 -7.50
CA GLU A 236 -9.57 21.00 -7.53
C GLU A 236 -9.94 21.86 -8.76
N GLU A 237 -9.00 22.67 -9.26
CA GLU A 237 -9.15 23.44 -10.49
C GLU A 237 -9.39 22.51 -11.69
N ALA A 238 -8.55 21.48 -11.87
CA ALA A 238 -8.71 20.52 -12.96
C ALA A 238 -10.04 19.75 -12.88
N TYR A 239 -10.44 19.32 -11.69
CA TYR A 239 -11.73 18.65 -11.47
C TYR A 239 -12.93 19.56 -11.77
N THR A 240 -12.83 20.84 -11.44
CA THR A 240 -13.90 21.82 -11.66
C THR A 240 -14.03 22.16 -13.13
N LEU A 241 -12.93 22.42 -13.82
CA LEU A 241 -12.90 22.76 -15.23
C LEU A 241 -13.40 21.62 -16.12
N THR A 242 -12.97 20.41 -15.85
CA THR A 242 -13.41 19.21 -16.61
C THR A 242 -14.79 18.73 -16.21
N HIS A 243 -15.43 19.32 -15.21
CA HIS A 243 -16.69 18.84 -14.61
C HIS A 243 -16.67 17.36 -14.24
N ASN A 244 -15.48 16.81 -13.97
CA ASN A 244 -15.27 15.40 -13.71
C ASN A 244 -14.38 15.17 -12.46
N LYS A 245 -14.99 14.76 -11.35
CA LYS A 245 -14.24 14.41 -10.11
C LYS A 245 -13.37 13.15 -10.25
N LEU A 246 -13.49 12.43 -11.38
CA LEU A 246 -12.68 11.27 -11.73
C LEU A 246 -11.69 11.56 -12.86
N TYR A 247 -11.45 12.83 -13.18
CA TYR A 247 -10.43 13.22 -14.13
C TYR A 247 -9.09 12.54 -13.85
N ASN A 248 -8.45 12.04 -14.89
CA ASN A 248 -7.16 11.36 -14.82
C ASN A 248 -6.19 11.97 -15.84
N PRO A 249 -5.09 12.61 -15.42
CA PRO A 249 -4.14 13.24 -16.34
C PRO A 249 -3.16 12.26 -17.00
N THR A 250 -3.18 10.97 -16.64
CA THR A 250 -2.13 10.02 -17.04
C THR A 250 -2.37 9.35 -18.39
N TRP A 251 -3.44 9.63 -19.09
CA TRP A 251 -3.75 9.00 -20.37
C TRP A 251 -3.90 10.03 -21.48
N GLY A 252 -3.92 9.57 -22.70
CA GLY A 252 -4.22 10.35 -23.89
C GLY A 252 -4.49 9.45 -25.08
N MET A 253 -4.79 10.05 -26.23
CA MET A 253 -5.03 9.34 -27.47
C MET A 253 -3.72 9.18 -28.25
N GLN A 254 -3.44 7.97 -28.72
CA GLN A 254 -2.37 7.67 -29.67
C GLN A 254 -2.97 6.92 -30.86
N ASN A 255 -2.90 7.46 -32.05
CA ASN A 255 -3.46 6.81 -33.25
C ASN A 255 -4.91 6.33 -33.04
N GLY A 256 -5.75 7.13 -32.37
CA GLY A 256 -7.14 6.81 -32.08
C GLY A 256 -7.36 5.77 -30.97
N LYS A 257 -6.32 5.37 -30.23
CA LYS A 257 -6.41 4.42 -29.10
C LYS A 257 -6.03 5.08 -27.79
N VAL A 258 -6.72 4.73 -26.71
CA VAL A 258 -6.39 5.16 -25.36
C VAL A 258 -5.07 4.53 -24.91
N ARG A 259 -4.14 5.37 -24.47
CA ARG A 259 -2.84 4.98 -23.95
C ARG A 259 -2.63 5.64 -22.60
N ASN A 260 -2.35 4.83 -21.57
CA ASN A 260 -2.03 5.32 -20.24
C ASN A 260 -0.51 5.40 -20.07
N SER A 261 -0.04 6.47 -19.49
CA SER A 261 1.36 6.70 -19.21
C SER A 261 1.85 5.95 -17.99
N ARG A 262 0.99 5.64 -17.04
CA ARG A 262 1.35 5.00 -15.77
C ARG A 262 0.79 3.58 -15.71
N VAL A 263 1.63 2.60 -15.98
CA VAL A 263 1.26 1.18 -15.92
C VAL A 263 2.16 0.46 -14.94
N ALA A 264 1.54 -0.06 -13.86
CA ALA A 264 2.22 -0.88 -12.88
C ALA A 264 2.17 -2.36 -13.28
N THR A 265 3.28 -3.07 -13.06
CA THR A 265 3.39 -4.52 -13.26
C THR A 265 4.01 -5.17 -12.03
N SER A 266 3.52 -6.35 -11.66
CA SER A 266 4.09 -7.15 -10.58
C SER A 266 4.04 -8.64 -10.94
N LEU A 267 5.10 -9.36 -10.60
CA LEU A 267 5.19 -10.83 -10.65
C LEU A 267 5.93 -11.29 -9.41
N ARG A 268 5.29 -12.16 -8.59
CA ARG A 268 5.83 -12.56 -7.29
C ARG A 268 5.69 -14.06 -7.04
N PRO A 269 6.61 -14.89 -7.53
CA PRO A 269 6.71 -16.27 -7.06
C PRO A 269 7.09 -16.31 -5.58
N GLU A 270 6.39 -17.13 -4.82
CA GLU A 270 6.55 -17.27 -3.37
C GLU A 270 6.41 -18.72 -2.93
N VAL A 271 7.20 -19.10 -1.95
CA VAL A 271 7.11 -20.38 -1.23
C VAL A 271 7.07 -20.09 0.27
N ILE A 272 6.10 -20.66 0.96
CA ILE A 272 6.03 -20.63 2.41
C ILE A 272 5.77 -22.03 2.95
N ALA A 273 6.46 -22.39 4.03
CA ALA A 273 6.32 -23.68 4.68
C ALA A 273 6.35 -23.54 6.20
N MET A 274 5.58 -24.37 6.89
CA MET A 274 5.55 -24.46 8.32
C MET A 274 5.53 -25.94 8.73
N TRP A 275 6.49 -26.36 9.55
CA TRP A 275 6.52 -27.68 10.17
C TRP A 275 6.41 -27.54 11.66
N GLN A 276 5.42 -28.24 12.23
CA GLN A 276 5.20 -28.31 13.66
C GLN A 276 5.38 -29.75 14.12
N ARG A 277 6.15 -29.93 15.19
CA ARG A 277 6.40 -31.23 15.78
C ARG A 277 6.26 -31.19 17.28
N ARG A 278 5.50 -32.13 17.81
CA ARG A 278 5.48 -32.38 19.25
C ARG A 278 6.74 -33.12 19.66
N VAL A 279 7.68 -32.41 20.30
CA VAL A 279 8.97 -32.96 20.75
C VAL A 279 8.82 -33.72 22.04
N THR A 280 8.03 -33.21 22.99
CA THR A 280 7.68 -33.84 24.24
C THR A 280 6.16 -33.67 24.49
N ALA A 281 5.66 -34.26 25.59
CA ALA A 281 4.26 -34.08 25.99
C ALA A 281 3.88 -32.61 26.25
N VAL A 282 4.87 -31.75 26.53
CA VAL A 282 4.69 -30.34 26.93
C VAL A 282 5.43 -29.36 26.04
N THR A 283 6.13 -29.81 24.99
CA THR A 283 6.95 -28.96 24.13
C THR A 283 6.68 -29.25 22.66
N ASP A 284 6.27 -28.23 21.95
CA ASP A 284 6.10 -28.23 20.49
C ASP A 284 7.20 -27.36 19.83
N LEU A 285 7.81 -27.87 18.76
CA LEU A 285 8.73 -27.16 17.87
C LEU A 285 7.95 -26.68 16.66
N THR A 286 8.15 -25.44 16.27
CA THR A 286 7.64 -24.87 15.02
C THR A 286 8.81 -24.32 14.20
N LEU A 287 9.00 -24.85 12.99
CA LEU A 287 9.90 -24.30 12.00
C LEU A 287 9.07 -23.67 10.89
N THR A 288 9.37 -22.43 10.54
CA THR A 288 8.69 -21.72 9.44
C THR A 288 9.73 -21.15 8.50
N ALA A 289 9.51 -21.29 7.20
CA ALA A 289 10.32 -20.66 6.16
C ALA A 289 9.42 -19.92 5.19
N ASN A 290 9.79 -18.70 4.84
CA ASN A 290 9.15 -17.89 3.80
C ASN A 290 10.23 -17.37 2.85
N ALA A 291 10.01 -17.51 1.54
CA ALA A 291 10.88 -16.94 0.53
C ALA A 291 10.08 -16.49 -0.68
N TYR A 292 10.32 -15.27 -1.13
CA TYR A 292 9.77 -14.78 -2.39
C TYR A 292 10.77 -13.96 -3.18
N PHE A 293 10.53 -13.92 -4.48
CA PHE A 293 11.15 -12.98 -5.40
C PHE A 293 10.05 -12.18 -6.05
N GLU A 294 10.12 -10.85 -5.98
CA GLU A 294 9.14 -9.99 -6.62
C GLU A 294 9.82 -9.09 -7.66
N ARG A 295 9.24 -9.05 -8.85
CA ARG A 295 9.62 -8.12 -9.92
C ARG A 295 8.51 -7.11 -10.08
N ARG A 296 8.70 -5.90 -9.57
CA ARG A 296 7.79 -4.77 -9.77
C ARG A 296 8.29 -3.88 -10.89
N GLY A 297 7.38 -3.19 -11.54
CA GLY A 297 7.68 -2.15 -12.50
C GLY A 297 6.56 -1.14 -12.58
N ALA A 298 6.93 0.11 -12.78
CA ALA A 298 6.00 1.19 -13.07
C ALA A 298 6.55 2.02 -14.23
N SER A 299 5.71 2.22 -15.25
CA SER A 299 6.12 3.05 -16.37
C SER A 299 6.08 4.53 -16.03
N THR A 300 6.90 5.34 -16.64
CA THR A 300 7.14 6.77 -16.40
C THR A 300 7.40 7.52 -17.71
N LEU A 301 6.59 8.61 -18.12
CA LEU A 301 6.89 9.51 -19.24
C LEU A 301 7.98 10.48 -18.81
N SER A 302 9.16 10.29 -19.25
CA SER A 302 10.31 11.14 -18.98
C SER A 302 10.50 12.16 -20.09
N TRP A 303 11.02 13.32 -19.73
CA TRP A 303 11.44 14.35 -20.66
C TRP A 303 12.89 14.73 -20.42
N PHE A 304 13.57 15.03 -21.49
CA PHE A 304 15.01 15.30 -21.52
C PHE A 304 15.23 16.65 -22.18
N ASP A 305 15.65 17.65 -21.40
CA ASP A 305 15.78 19.03 -21.85
C ASP A 305 14.54 19.48 -22.64
N ALA A 306 13.35 19.26 -22.06
CA ALA A 306 12.06 19.56 -22.64
C ALA A 306 11.04 19.95 -21.56
N PRO A 307 9.99 20.72 -21.90
CA PRO A 307 8.92 21.01 -20.96
C PRO A 307 8.18 19.75 -20.53
N THR A 308 7.63 19.77 -19.29
CA THR A 308 6.80 18.66 -18.82
C THR A 308 5.62 18.42 -19.76
N ALA A 309 5.30 17.16 -20.03
CA ALA A 309 4.11 16.79 -20.79
C ALA A 309 2.85 16.61 -19.91
N ALA A 310 2.93 16.89 -18.55
CA ALA A 310 1.83 16.80 -17.61
C ALA A 310 0.72 17.83 -17.92
N PRO A 311 -0.49 17.42 -18.36
CA PRO A 311 -1.55 18.38 -18.70
C PRO A 311 -1.99 19.17 -17.45
N ASP A 312 -2.00 18.57 -16.27
CA ASP A 312 -2.38 19.21 -15.00
C ASP A 312 -1.19 19.84 -14.24
N ASN A 313 -0.06 20.08 -14.93
CA ASN A 313 1.01 20.88 -14.38
C ASN A 313 0.54 22.33 -14.21
N TYR A 314 0.90 22.96 -13.09
CA TYR A 314 0.46 24.34 -12.79
C TYR A 314 0.71 25.33 -13.90
N LYS A 315 1.76 25.17 -14.73
CA LYS A 315 2.09 26.04 -15.86
C LYS A 315 1.10 25.95 -17.04
N TYR A 316 0.29 24.89 -17.08
CA TYR A 316 -0.71 24.66 -18.12
C TYR A 316 -2.13 24.88 -17.63
N MET A 317 -2.29 25.23 -16.34
CA MET A 317 -3.59 25.51 -15.76
C MET A 317 -4.01 26.97 -16.01
N PRO A 318 -5.30 27.28 -16.21
CA PRO A 318 -5.79 28.64 -16.42
C PRO A 318 -5.35 29.65 -15.36
N SER A 319 -5.23 29.20 -14.09
CA SER A 319 -4.78 30.04 -12.99
C SER A 319 -3.34 30.58 -13.12
N TYR A 320 -2.54 30.00 -14.01
CA TYR A 320 -1.16 30.44 -14.27
C TYR A 320 -1.08 31.60 -15.27
N TYR A 321 -2.05 31.72 -16.22
CA TYR A 321 -2.02 32.65 -17.32
C TYR A 321 -2.60 34.02 -16.95
N SER A 322 -2.20 35.05 -17.70
CA SER A 322 -2.79 36.39 -17.66
C SER A 322 -4.11 36.44 -18.43
N ASP A 323 -4.81 37.55 -18.31
CA ASP A 323 -6.23 37.73 -18.68
C ASP A 323 -6.67 37.11 -20.04
N ASP A 324 -6.04 37.48 -21.15
CA ASP A 324 -6.48 37.04 -22.51
C ASP A 324 -6.14 35.55 -22.75
N GLU A 325 -4.93 35.12 -22.35
CA GLU A 325 -4.48 33.73 -22.50
C GLU A 325 -5.29 32.82 -21.61
N ARG A 326 -5.61 33.28 -20.39
CA ARG A 326 -6.42 32.55 -19.42
C ARG A 326 -7.76 32.13 -20.01
N VAL A 327 -8.47 33.03 -20.69
CA VAL A 327 -9.77 32.76 -21.29
C VAL A 327 -9.69 31.63 -22.33
N ILE A 328 -8.64 31.60 -23.14
CA ILE A 328 -8.42 30.55 -24.15
C ILE A 328 -8.20 29.20 -23.49
N VAL A 329 -7.29 29.15 -22.51
CA VAL A 329 -6.95 27.91 -21.82
C VAL A 329 -8.13 27.39 -20.97
N GLU A 330 -8.85 28.29 -20.28
CA GLU A 330 -10.05 27.93 -19.49
C GLU A 330 -11.16 27.36 -20.40
N ARG A 331 -11.34 27.92 -21.60
CA ARG A 331 -12.28 27.38 -22.59
C ARG A 331 -11.86 25.98 -23.05
N ALA A 332 -10.58 25.78 -23.38
CA ALA A 332 -10.08 24.48 -23.81
C ALA A 332 -10.29 23.40 -22.71
N TRP A 333 -10.00 23.73 -21.46
CA TRP A 333 -10.25 22.84 -20.31
C TRP A 333 -11.74 22.56 -20.12
N SER A 334 -12.59 23.58 -20.14
CA SER A 334 -14.05 23.45 -19.90
C SER A 334 -14.79 22.71 -21.02
N THR A 335 -14.24 22.71 -22.24
CA THR A 335 -14.75 21.90 -23.36
C THR A 335 -14.13 20.52 -23.46
N ASN A 336 -13.27 20.13 -22.49
CA ASN A 336 -12.51 18.87 -22.49
C ASN A 336 -11.71 18.64 -23.78
N ASP A 337 -11.04 19.68 -24.29
CA ASP A 337 -10.13 19.54 -25.41
C ASP A 337 -8.96 18.64 -25.00
N LEU A 338 -8.84 17.48 -25.64
CA LEU A 338 -7.86 16.45 -25.28
C LEU A 338 -6.41 16.91 -25.45
N HIS A 339 -6.14 17.89 -26.32
CA HIS A 339 -4.79 18.45 -26.47
C HIS A 339 -4.34 19.27 -25.25
N TYR A 340 -5.29 19.76 -24.44
CA TYR A 340 -5.02 20.51 -23.21
C TYR A 340 -5.21 19.68 -21.96
N THR A 341 -6.24 18.83 -21.96
CA THR A 341 -6.63 18.08 -20.73
C THR A 341 -5.97 16.72 -20.62
N GLN A 342 -5.36 16.21 -21.69
CA GLN A 342 -4.75 14.88 -21.71
C GLN A 342 -3.36 14.93 -22.34
N ILE A 343 -2.64 13.81 -22.27
CA ILE A 343 -1.32 13.67 -22.90
C ILE A 343 -1.50 13.64 -24.42
N ASP A 344 -0.89 14.60 -25.10
CA ASP A 344 -0.86 14.64 -26.55
C ASP A 344 0.30 13.77 -27.10
N TRP A 345 0.03 12.48 -27.21
CA TRP A 345 1.03 11.49 -27.68
C TRP A 345 1.57 11.77 -29.06
N ASP A 346 0.70 12.16 -29.97
CA ASP A 346 1.09 12.40 -31.37
C ASP A 346 2.05 13.60 -31.43
N ARG A 347 1.84 14.63 -30.59
CA ARG A 347 2.78 15.74 -30.43
C ARG A 347 4.13 15.30 -29.87
N LEU A 348 4.16 14.37 -28.88
CA LEU A 348 5.42 13.87 -28.33
C LEU A 348 6.23 13.11 -29.39
N TYR A 349 5.58 12.25 -30.19
CA TYR A 349 6.21 11.58 -31.32
C TYR A 349 6.73 12.57 -32.36
N LEU A 350 5.93 13.56 -32.74
CA LEU A 350 6.34 14.62 -33.66
C LEU A 350 7.55 15.39 -33.13
N THR A 351 7.54 15.75 -31.85
CA THR A 351 8.67 16.46 -31.23
C THR A 351 9.96 15.66 -31.31
N ASN A 352 9.90 14.36 -31.08
CA ASN A 352 11.06 13.50 -31.22
C ASN A 352 11.52 13.34 -32.67
N SER A 353 10.59 13.20 -33.63
CA SER A 353 10.90 12.93 -35.04
C SER A 353 11.62 14.09 -35.75
N VAL A 354 11.48 15.32 -35.25
CA VAL A 354 12.13 16.51 -35.85
C VAL A 354 13.52 16.79 -35.27
N GLN A 355 14.00 15.98 -34.28
CA GLN A 355 15.32 16.16 -33.69
C GLN A 355 16.40 15.73 -34.70
N GLN A 356 17.30 16.62 -35.02
CA GLN A 356 18.36 16.36 -36.00
C GLN A 356 19.39 15.34 -35.56
N ASP A 357 19.62 15.27 -34.25
CA ASP A 357 20.52 14.31 -33.62
C ASP A 357 19.89 12.93 -33.39
N GLY A 358 18.57 12.80 -33.60
CA GLY A 358 17.78 11.58 -33.33
C GLY A 358 17.59 11.27 -31.86
N ALA A 359 18.04 12.14 -30.95
CA ALA A 359 17.88 11.94 -29.51
C ALA A 359 16.45 12.24 -29.05
N ALA A 360 15.90 11.41 -28.16
CA ALA A 360 14.58 11.62 -27.62
C ALA A 360 14.52 12.83 -26.68
N ARG A 361 13.52 13.70 -26.88
CA ARG A 361 13.10 14.72 -25.93
C ARG A 361 12.08 14.19 -24.94
N TYR A 362 11.32 13.19 -25.36
CA TYR A 362 10.35 12.47 -24.54
C TYR A 362 10.51 10.98 -24.75
N ALA A 363 10.46 10.22 -23.69
CA ALA A 363 10.49 8.76 -23.76
C ALA A 363 9.69 8.14 -22.60
N VAL A 364 9.29 6.89 -22.78
CA VAL A 364 8.73 6.09 -21.70
C VAL A 364 9.84 5.36 -21.02
N THR A 365 9.87 5.44 -19.73
CA THR A 365 10.83 4.73 -18.92
C THR A 365 10.11 3.79 -17.96
N LEU A 366 10.79 2.79 -17.50
CA LEU A 366 10.26 1.81 -16.58
C LEU A 366 11.14 1.79 -15.34
N ARG A 367 10.60 2.22 -14.22
CA ARG A 367 11.23 2.01 -12.92
C ARG A 367 11.02 0.57 -12.51
N ARG A 368 12.10 -0.13 -12.24
CA ARG A 368 12.09 -1.54 -11.81
C ARG A 368 12.57 -1.66 -10.38
N SER A 369 11.86 -2.48 -9.60
CA SER A 369 12.28 -2.95 -8.30
C SER A 369 12.23 -4.48 -8.29
N ASN A 370 13.37 -5.11 -8.07
CA ASN A 370 13.50 -6.54 -7.90
C ASN A 370 13.77 -6.85 -6.43
N ILE A 371 12.78 -7.41 -5.76
CA ILE A 371 12.83 -7.71 -4.32
C ILE A 371 13.09 -9.20 -4.14
N SER A 372 14.01 -9.54 -3.26
CA SER A 372 14.23 -10.91 -2.77
C SER A 372 14.08 -10.90 -1.25
N HIS A 373 13.25 -11.78 -0.74
CA HIS A 373 13.00 -11.96 0.68
C HIS A 373 13.24 -13.40 1.09
N ILE A 374 13.82 -13.59 2.25
CA ILE A 374 13.92 -14.89 2.91
C ILE A 374 13.80 -14.70 4.43
N ALA A 375 13.01 -15.53 5.07
CA ALA A 375 12.93 -15.62 6.52
C ALA A 375 12.83 -17.08 6.95
N ILE A 376 13.60 -17.46 7.96
CA ILE A 376 13.59 -18.80 8.57
C ILE A 376 13.45 -18.63 10.07
N ASN A 377 12.40 -19.18 10.63
CA ASN A 377 12.08 -19.12 12.06
C ASN A 377 12.13 -20.50 12.70
N ALA A 378 12.73 -20.58 13.88
CA ALA A 378 12.67 -21.74 14.76
C ALA A 378 12.11 -21.29 16.12
N GLY A 379 10.95 -21.82 16.48
CA GLY A 379 10.26 -21.49 17.72
C GLY A 379 9.92 -22.72 18.53
N LEU A 380 10.01 -22.60 19.84
CA LEU A 380 9.62 -23.63 20.82
C LEU A 380 8.46 -23.07 21.66
N LYS A 381 7.40 -23.86 21.79
CA LYS A 381 6.31 -23.60 22.72
C LYS A 381 6.33 -24.68 23.81
N SER A 382 6.60 -24.26 25.01
CA SER A 382 6.78 -25.19 26.16
C SER A 382 5.84 -24.81 27.29
N ARG A 383 5.23 -25.81 27.93
CA ARG A 383 4.39 -25.63 29.11
C ARG A 383 5.18 -26.04 30.37
N VAL A 384 5.38 -25.09 31.28
CA VAL A 384 6.08 -25.27 32.55
C VAL A 384 5.14 -24.90 33.70
N GLY A 385 4.54 -25.89 34.34
CA GLY A 385 3.48 -25.66 35.32
C GLY A 385 2.28 -24.96 34.72
N ILE A 386 1.93 -23.79 35.25
CA ILE A 386 0.84 -22.92 34.74
C ILE A 386 1.27 -21.98 33.60
N VAL A 387 2.59 -21.85 33.36
CA VAL A 387 3.15 -20.92 32.39
C VAL A 387 3.34 -21.60 31.05
N THR A 388 2.85 -21.00 29.99
CA THR A 388 3.18 -21.35 28.61
C THR A 388 4.23 -20.37 28.09
N LEU A 389 5.41 -20.89 27.77
CA LEU A 389 6.51 -20.13 27.16
C LEU A 389 6.51 -20.35 25.64
N ASN A 390 6.62 -19.28 24.85
CA ASN A 390 6.90 -19.37 23.42
C ASN A 390 8.15 -18.52 23.15
N TYR A 391 9.22 -19.13 22.66
CA TYR A 391 10.51 -18.48 22.44
C TYR A 391 11.18 -19.05 21.21
N GLY A 392 12.02 -18.25 20.58
CA GLY A 392 12.68 -18.66 19.35
C GLY A 392 13.55 -17.59 18.72
N ALA A 393 14.01 -17.95 17.53
CA ALA A 393 14.83 -17.08 16.70
C ALA A 393 14.35 -17.13 15.25
N GLU A 394 14.48 -15.98 14.56
CA GLU A 394 14.23 -15.85 13.14
C GLU A 394 15.42 -15.15 12.48
N LEU A 395 16.00 -15.78 11.47
CA LEU A 395 16.96 -15.17 10.58
C LEU A 395 16.21 -14.71 9.32
N GLY A 396 16.26 -13.41 9.02
CA GLY A 396 15.57 -12.83 7.88
C GLY A 396 16.47 -11.89 7.09
N GLY A 397 16.17 -11.72 5.82
CA GLY A 397 16.86 -10.76 4.96
C GLY A 397 16.02 -10.34 3.78
N ASP A 398 16.15 -9.05 3.46
CA ASP A 398 15.53 -8.39 2.33
C ASP A 398 16.60 -7.79 1.44
N SER A 399 16.38 -7.87 0.13
CA SER A 399 17.26 -7.24 -0.85
C SER A 399 16.42 -6.68 -1.98
N GLU A 400 16.41 -5.36 -2.11
CA GLU A 400 15.68 -4.64 -3.15
C GLU A 400 16.67 -3.99 -4.12
N ARG A 401 16.63 -4.38 -5.40
CA ARG A 401 17.44 -3.78 -6.46
C ARG A 401 16.55 -2.90 -7.31
N GLU A 402 16.87 -1.61 -7.32
CA GLU A 402 16.17 -0.60 -8.10
C GLU A 402 17.00 -0.11 -9.26
N PHE A 403 16.38 0.04 -10.42
CA PHE A 403 17.01 0.54 -11.64
C PHE A 403 15.97 1.06 -12.62
N ARG A 404 16.41 1.91 -13.55
CA ARG A 404 15.58 2.45 -14.62
C ARG A 404 15.89 1.74 -15.93
N VAL A 405 14.86 1.49 -16.74
CA VAL A 405 14.99 0.86 -18.08
C VAL A 405 14.28 1.76 -19.08
N MET A 406 14.85 1.95 -20.26
CA MET A 406 14.19 2.60 -21.39
C MET A 406 13.13 1.66 -21.97
N ASP A 407 11.87 2.07 -21.97
CA ASP A 407 10.75 1.23 -22.42
C ASP A 407 10.31 1.55 -23.85
N ASP A 408 10.16 2.85 -24.18
CA ASP A 408 9.76 3.31 -25.51
C ASP A 408 10.34 4.72 -25.79
N LEU A 409 11.09 4.85 -26.87
CA LEU A 409 11.73 6.09 -27.29
C LEU A 409 10.80 7.04 -28.06
N LEU A 410 9.53 6.71 -28.20
CA LEU A 410 8.51 7.53 -28.89
C LEU A 410 8.95 8.00 -30.30
N GLY A 411 9.53 7.08 -31.06
CA GLY A 411 9.97 7.36 -32.43
C GLY A 411 11.36 7.99 -32.58
N ALA A 412 12.03 8.30 -31.47
CA ALA A 412 13.45 8.68 -31.49
C ALA A 412 14.34 7.42 -31.59
N THR A 413 15.62 7.62 -31.84
CA THR A 413 16.58 6.52 -31.97
C THR A 413 17.27 6.17 -30.64
N HIS A 414 17.49 7.14 -29.75
CA HIS A 414 18.25 6.95 -28.52
C HIS A 414 18.08 8.13 -27.55
N ILE A 415 18.62 7.97 -26.34
CA ILE A 415 19.02 9.07 -25.44
C ILE A 415 20.49 8.89 -25.03
N ARG A 416 21.10 9.95 -24.51
CA ARG A 416 22.37 9.87 -23.79
C ARG A 416 22.10 9.55 -22.31
N ASP A 417 22.91 8.71 -21.70
CA ASP A 417 22.82 8.39 -20.27
C ASP A 417 23.54 9.46 -19.42
N ILE A 418 22.96 10.66 -19.44
CA ILE A 418 23.48 11.81 -18.72
C ILE A 418 22.45 12.39 -17.77
N ASP A 419 22.90 13.20 -16.81
CA ASP A 419 22.05 14.00 -15.96
C ASP A 419 21.66 15.31 -16.66
N TYR A 420 20.46 15.34 -17.20
CA TYR A 420 19.94 16.50 -17.94
C TYR A 420 19.64 17.71 -17.02
N TYR A 421 19.53 17.51 -15.70
CA TYR A 421 19.19 18.58 -14.78
C TYR A 421 20.38 19.50 -14.43
N ILE A 422 21.60 19.01 -14.60
CA ILE A 422 22.82 19.79 -14.29
C ILE A 422 23.52 20.34 -15.53
N MET A 423 22.95 20.11 -16.73
CA MET A 423 23.58 20.54 -18.00
C MET A 423 23.76 22.06 -18.08
N ASP A 424 22.81 22.82 -17.55
CA ASP A 424 22.81 24.29 -17.59
C ASP A 424 23.47 24.92 -16.34
N ASP A 425 23.93 24.11 -15.38
CA ASP A 425 24.63 24.56 -14.20
C ASP A 425 26.11 24.71 -14.48
N ALA A 426 26.60 25.95 -14.46
CA ALA A 426 28.00 26.26 -14.77
C ALA A 426 29.03 25.52 -13.88
N SER A 427 28.63 25.13 -12.67
CA SER A 427 29.50 24.43 -11.71
C SER A 427 29.56 22.93 -11.99
N TYR A 428 28.48 22.31 -12.50
CA TYR A 428 28.34 20.84 -12.59
C TYR A 428 28.14 20.33 -14.02
N SER A 429 27.93 21.20 -15.03
CA SER A 429 27.67 20.81 -16.42
C SER A 429 28.73 19.92 -17.07
N HIS A 430 29.90 19.81 -16.48
CA HIS A 430 31.00 18.93 -16.89
C HIS A 430 31.01 17.55 -16.21
N LEU A 431 30.03 17.28 -15.29
CA LEU A 431 29.94 16.04 -14.48
C LEU A 431 28.61 15.29 -14.73
N THR A 432 28.26 15.19 -16.01
CA THR A 432 26.89 14.74 -16.39
C THR A 432 26.76 13.22 -16.53
N ASP A 433 27.83 12.44 -16.66
CA ASP A 433 27.72 11.01 -16.85
C ASP A 433 27.04 10.32 -15.64
N ASN A 434 25.98 9.55 -15.93
CA ASN A 434 25.32 8.74 -14.90
C ASN A 434 26.11 7.48 -14.54
N ASN A 435 27.05 7.04 -15.41
CA ASN A 435 27.83 5.83 -15.17
C ASN A 435 29.23 5.87 -15.81
N LEU A 436 30.23 6.28 -15.07
CA LEU A 436 31.64 6.26 -15.48
C LEU A 436 32.20 4.87 -15.83
N ARG A 437 31.47 3.77 -15.51
CA ARG A 437 31.81 2.41 -15.94
C ARG A 437 31.43 2.15 -17.40
N ASN A 438 30.54 2.97 -17.94
CA ASN A 438 30.14 2.98 -19.34
C ASN A 438 29.93 4.43 -19.78
N PRO A 439 31.00 5.23 -19.88
CA PRO A 439 30.89 6.65 -20.15
C PRO A 439 30.35 6.93 -21.55
N ASN A 440 29.66 8.06 -21.71
CA ASN A 440 29.00 8.46 -22.95
C ASN A 440 28.03 7.40 -23.50
N ASN A 441 27.37 6.68 -22.63
CA ASN A 441 26.45 5.59 -22.99
C ASN A 441 25.28 6.11 -23.83
N ILE A 442 25.01 5.42 -24.93
CA ILE A 442 23.83 5.60 -25.77
C ILE A 442 22.81 4.55 -25.38
N VAL A 443 21.66 5.00 -24.93
CA VAL A 443 20.59 4.17 -24.39
C VAL A 443 19.54 3.89 -25.46
N ASN A 444 19.30 2.62 -25.73
CA ASN A 444 18.25 2.14 -26.60
C ASN A 444 17.11 1.51 -25.77
N GLU A 445 16.01 1.16 -26.42
CA GLU A 445 14.91 0.44 -25.76
C GLU A 445 15.39 -0.88 -25.14
N GLY A 446 15.04 -1.09 -23.88
CA GLY A 446 15.46 -2.23 -23.07
C GLY A 446 16.71 -2.02 -22.23
N ASP A 447 17.50 -0.96 -22.49
CA ASP A 447 18.73 -0.67 -21.77
C ASP A 447 18.46 -0.06 -20.40
N ARG A 448 19.38 -0.31 -19.44
CA ARG A 448 19.38 0.37 -18.15
C ARG A 448 20.10 1.70 -18.24
N TYR A 449 19.58 2.71 -17.57
CA TYR A 449 20.16 4.05 -17.55
C TYR A 449 19.82 4.80 -16.25
N GLY A 450 20.51 5.91 -16.01
CA GLY A 450 20.28 6.85 -14.92
C GLY A 450 20.77 6.33 -13.57
N TYR A 451 20.27 5.20 -13.10
CA TYR A 451 20.70 4.59 -11.84
C TYR A 451 20.47 3.06 -11.82
N ASP A 452 21.31 2.38 -11.05
CA ASP A 452 21.14 0.97 -10.68
C ASP A 452 21.79 0.75 -9.31
N TYR A 453 20.99 0.43 -8.30
CA TYR A 453 21.47 0.21 -6.94
C TYR A 453 20.66 -0.88 -6.23
N ARG A 454 21.18 -1.33 -5.10
CA ARG A 454 20.53 -2.33 -4.26
C ARG A 454 20.60 -1.90 -2.80
N LEU A 455 19.47 -1.93 -2.10
CA LEU A 455 19.40 -1.88 -0.66
C LEU A 455 19.29 -3.30 -0.11
N SER A 456 19.98 -3.59 0.97
CA SER A 456 19.98 -4.91 1.59
C SER A 456 19.89 -4.78 3.10
N ARG A 457 19.10 -5.66 3.71
CA ARG A 457 18.92 -5.79 5.16
C ARG A 457 19.05 -7.25 5.53
N ILE A 458 19.78 -7.53 6.62
CA ILE A 458 19.82 -8.84 7.27
C ILE A 458 19.60 -8.62 8.76
N GLY A 459 18.75 -9.41 9.38
CA GLY A 459 18.43 -9.31 10.79
C GLY A 459 18.28 -10.68 11.46
N LEU A 460 18.61 -10.72 12.75
CA LEU A 460 18.37 -11.86 13.63
C LEU A 460 17.38 -11.46 14.72
N LYS A 461 16.12 -11.88 14.59
CA LYS A 461 15.08 -11.63 15.58
C LYS A 461 15.14 -12.72 16.65
N LEU A 462 15.27 -12.30 17.89
CA LEU A 462 15.13 -13.15 19.09
C LEU A 462 13.86 -12.73 19.81
N TYR A 463 13.04 -13.69 20.23
CA TYR A 463 11.78 -13.40 20.93
C TYR A 463 11.48 -14.41 22.02
N ALA A 464 10.77 -13.95 23.04
CA ALA A 464 10.20 -14.78 24.09
C ALA A 464 8.88 -14.19 24.58
N THR A 465 7.88 -15.05 24.80
CA THR A 465 6.61 -14.69 25.45
C THR A 465 6.29 -15.68 26.56
N ALA A 466 5.66 -15.21 27.63
CA ALA A 466 5.16 -16.03 28.72
C ALA A 466 3.68 -15.71 28.94
N GLU A 467 2.85 -16.75 29.01
CA GLU A 467 1.41 -16.66 29.24
C GLU A 467 1.03 -17.55 30.43
N TRP A 468 0.17 -17.05 31.30
CA TRP A 468 -0.38 -17.83 32.42
C TRP A 468 -1.77 -17.34 32.81
N SER A 469 -2.55 -18.24 33.42
CA SER A 469 -3.89 -17.94 33.91
C SER A 469 -3.95 -18.19 35.43
N LEU A 470 -4.55 -17.25 36.16
CA LEU A 470 -4.83 -17.32 37.58
C LEU A 470 -6.28 -16.99 37.84
N SER A 471 -7.10 -17.95 38.21
CA SER A 471 -8.53 -17.78 38.39
C SER A 471 -9.14 -17.16 37.11
N ASN A 472 -9.75 -15.98 37.23
CA ASN A 472 -10.40 -15.23 36.14
C ASN A 472 -9.46 -14.31 35.36
N PHE A 473 -8.17 -14.31 35.73
CA PHE A 473 -7.17 -13.47 35.08
C PHE A 473 -6.27 -14.28 34.13
N ASP A 474 -6.06 -13.75 32.95
CA ASP A 474 -5.04 -14.20 32.01
C ASP A 474 -3.97 -13.11 31.85
N PHE A 475 -2.73 -13.48 31.99
CA PHE A 475 -1.60 -12.58 31.83
C PHE A 475 -0.73 -13.05 30.66
N ALA A 476 -0.14 -12.09 29.96
CA ALA A 476 0.91 -12.35 28.99
C ALA A 476 1.96 -11.25 29.04
N VAL A 477 3.22 -11.62 28.95
CA VAL A 477 4.35 -10.71 28.77
C VAL A 477 5.21 -11.22 27.63
N GLY A 478 5.85 -10.32 26.91
CA GLY A 478 6.71 -10.68 25.81
C GLY A 478 7.81 -9.65 25.57
N ALA A 479 8.91 -10.13 25.01
CA ALA A 479 10.03 -9.31 24.58
C ALA A 479 10.60 -9.82 23.27
N GLN A 480 11.06 -8.90 22.42
CA GLN A 480 11.84 -9.23 21.22
C GLN A 480 12.94 -8.20 21.01
N MET A 481 13.98 -8.63 20.33
CA MET A 481 15.02 -7.77 19.78
C MET A 481 15.43 -8.28 18.40
N MET A 482 15.85 -7.38 17.52
CA MET A 482 16.25 -7.75 16.15
C MET A 482 17.47 -6.91 15.72
N PRO A 483 18.70 -7.28 16.11
CA PRO A 483 19.89 -6.66 15.52
C PRO A 483 19.87 -6.83 14.00
N GLU A 484 19.99 -5.71 13.31
CA GLU A 484 19.93 -5.58 11.85
C GLU A 484 21.17 -4.93 11.30
N LEU A 485 21.59 -5.39 10.13
CA LEU A 485 22.65 -4.82 9.30
C LEU A 485 22.06 -4.37 7.97
N ILE A 486 22.20 -3.08 7.66
CA ILE A 486 21.62 -2.45 6.47
C ILE A 486 22.75 -1.80 5.66
N TRP A 487 22.74 -1.98 4.33
CA TRP A 487 23.69 -1.34 3.44
C TRP A 487 23.11 -1.12 2.05
N ARG A 488 23.68 -0.14 1.34
CA ARG A 488 23.47 0.10 -0.09
C ARG A 488 24.61 -0.48 -0.92
N ARG A 489 24.31 -0.89 -2.16
CA ARG A 489 25.33 -1.19 -3.19
C ARG A 489 24.96 -0.51 -4.50
N GLY A 490 25.76 0.46 -4.95
CA GLY A 490 25.66 1.07 -6.28
C GLY A 490 26.31 0.19 -7.35
N TYR A 491 25.62 0.03 -8.48
CA TYR A 491 26.14 -0.64 -9.68
C TYR A 491 26.54 0.35 -10.77
N PHE A 492 26.05 1.60 -10.70
CA PHE A 492 26.48 2.72 -11.49
C PHE A 492 27.44 3.58 -10.68
N GLU A 493 28.43 4.14 -11.35
CA GLU A 493 29.36 5.12 -10.81
C GLU A 493 29.01 6.48 -11.39
N LYS A 494 28.19 7.25 -10.68
CA LYS A 494 27.77 8.58 -11.13
C LYS A 494 28.95 9.55 -11.08
N GLU A 495 29.19 10.29 -12.16
CA GLU A 495 30.34 11.21 -12.28
C GLU A 495 30.31 12.26 -11.17
N LEU A 496 29.14 12.82 -10.87
CA LEU A 496 28.94 13.79 -9.78
C LEU A 496 29.36 13.23 -8.40
N PHE A 497 29.31 11.92 -8.20
CA PHE A 497 29.70 11.21 -6.97
C PHE A 497 30.65 10.06 -7.27
N ALA A 498 31.78 10.37 -7.96
CA ALA A 498 32.71 9.37 -8.47
C ALA A 498 33.29 8.44 -7.40
N GLY A 499 33.72 7.27 -7.80
CA GLY A 499 34.38 6.28 -6.97
C GLY A 499 33.43 5.67 -5.91
N LYS A 500 33.95 5.50 -4.69
CA LYS A 500 33.21 4.89 -3.58
C LYS A 500 32.03 5.75 -3.08
N ALA A 501 31.90 6.98 -3.53
CA ALA A 501 30.79 7.85 -3.16
C ALA A 501 29.46 7.35 -3.76
N SER A 502 29.48 6.70 -4.93
CA SER A 502 28.28 6.14 -5.57
C SER A 502 28.40 4.65 -5.88
N PHE A 503 29.60 4.16 -6.28
CA PHE A 503 29.85 2.80 -6.72
C PHE A 503 30.23 1.85 -5.59
N GLY A 504 29.76 0.60 -5.69
CA GLY A 504 30.09 -0.44 -4.73
C GLY A 504 29.26 -0.38 -3.45
N ARG A 505 29.75 -1.03 -2.40
CA ARG A 505 29.05 -1.15 -1.12
C ARG A 505 29.31 0.07 -0.23
N SER A 506 28.24 0.64 0.32
CA SER A 506 28.31 1.68 1.37
C SER A 506 28.88 1.15 2.70
N GLN A 507 29.11 2.02 3.63
CA GLN A 507 29.21 1.65 5.04
C GLN A 507 27.91 0.96 5.47
N SER A 508 28.05 0.02 6.42
CA SER A 508 26.89 -0.68 6.98
C SER A 508 26.33 0.09 8.17
N ILE A 509 25.01 0.19 8.23
CA ILE A 509 24.27 0.75 9.35
C ILE A 509 23.86 -0.43 10.23
N THR A 510 24.17 -0.38 11.51
CA THR A 510 23.75 -1.38 12.50
C THR A 510 22.72 -0.74 13.42
N LEU A 511 21.51 -1.33 13.46
CA LEU A 511 20.43 -0.91 14.34
C LEU A 511 19.93 -2.13 15.12
N THR A 512 19.40 -1.91 16.31
CA THR A 512 18.86 -3.01 17.15
C THR A 512 17.49 -2.59 17.66
N PRO A 513 16.44 -2.70 16.84
CA PRO A 513 15.08 -2.50 17.32
C PRO A 513 14.74 -3.54 18.37
N ALA A 514 13.97 -3.11 19.37
CA ALA A 514 13.53 -3.95 20.45
C ALA A 514 12.12 -3.59 20.89
N MET A 515 11.38 -4.55 21.43
CA MET A 515 10.01 -4.35 21.86
C MET A 515 9.70 -5.19 23.09
N ILE A 516 8.93 -4.63 23.99
CA ILE A 516 8.31 -5.34 25.12
C ILE A 516 6.81 -5.09 25.11
N ASN A 517 6.05 -6.10 25.48
CA ASN A 517 4.61 -5.96 25.67
C ASN A 517 4.15 -6.69 26.94
N ALA A 518 3.06 -6.21 27.50
CA ALA A 518 2.38 -6.85 28.62
C ALA A 518 0.87 -6.74 28.42
N SER A 519 0.13 -7.77 28.78
CA SER A 519 -1.32 -7.74 28.78
C SER A 519 -1.91 -8.50 29.95
N CYS A 520 -3.07 -8.02 30.41
CA CYS A 520 -3.89 -8.66 31.42
C CYS A 520 -5.32 -8.71 30.90
N ARG A 521 -6.00 -9.84 31.05
CA ARG A 521 -7.42 -10.01 30.78
C ARG A 521 -8.10 -10.54 32.02
N TYR A 522 -9.20 -9.92 32.40
CA TYR A 522 -10.14 -10.39 33.40
C TYR A 522 -11.43 -10.86 32.72
N SER A 523 -11.83 -12.09 32.98
CA SER A 523 -13.02 -12.71 32.41
C SER A 523 -13.97 -13.19 33.51
N ILE A 524 -15.22 -12.73 33.45
CA ILE A 524 -16.28 -13.17 34.35
C ILE A 524 -17.58 -13.30 33.56
N ASP A 525 -18.21 -14.47 33.59
CA ASP A 525 -19.42 -14.79 32.85
C ASP A 525 -19.32 -14.36 31.37
N ASN A 526 -20.15 -13.40 30.96
CA ASN A 526 -20.22 -12.83 29.61
C ASN A 526 -19.33 -11.63 29.41
N HIS A 527 -18.57 -11.21 30.41
CA HIS A 527 -17.80 -9.96 30.42
C HIS A 527 -16.29 -10.27 30.37
N ASN A 528 -15.60 -9.53 29.51
CA ASN A 528 -14.14 -9.54 29.45
C ASN A 528 -13.61 -8.12 29.46
N ILE A 529 -12.65 -7.84 30.30
CA ILE A 529 -11.88 -6.60 30.30
C ILE A 529 -10.42 -6.98 30.05
N SER A 530 -9.79 -6.34 29.08
CA SER A 530 -8.36 -6.53 28.81
C SER A 530 -7.64 -5.19 28.76
N ALA A 531 -6.44 -5.15 29.32
CA ALA A 531 -5.51 -4.04 29.22
C ALA A 531 -4.22 -4.53 28.58
N THR A 532 -3.68 -3.75 27.64
CA THR A 532 -2.42 -4.06 26.98
C THR A 532 -1.53 -2.83 26.92
N LEU A 533 -0.23 -3.03 27.06
CA LEU A 533 0.81 -2.03 26.92
C LEU A 533 1.94 -2.56 26.07
N MET A 534 2.43 -1.74 25.14
CA MET A 534 3.58 -2.03 24.31
C MET A 534 4.53 -0.84 24.28
N LEU A 535 5.81 -1.11 24.46
CA LEU A 535 6.90 -0.16 24.30
C LEU A 535 7.86 -0.76 23.27
N GLY A 536 8.17 -0.01 22.22
CA GLY A 536 9.00 -0.54 21.15
C GLY A 536 9.85 0.53 20.47
N ALA A 537 10.86 0.05 19.78
CA ALA A 537 11.67 0.82 18.86
C ALA A 537 11.72 0.08 17.52
N ASN A 538 11.51 0.81 16.42
CA ASN A 538 11.45 0.28 15.06
C ASN A 538 12.53 0.91 14.19
N THR A 539 13.09 0.12 13.28
CA THR A 539 14.01 0.60 12.25
C THR A 539 13.25 1.41 11.20
N PRO A 540 13.75 2.58 10.76
CA PRO A 540 13.21 3.29 9.60
C PRO A 540 13.27 2.46 8.32
N ASP A 541 12.53 2.87 7.30
CA ASP A 541 12.68 2.28 5.96
C ASP A 541 14.12 2.44 5.48
N ALA A 542 14.61 1.45 4.73
CA ALA A 542 16.01 1.46 4.27
C ALA A 542 16.32 2.66 3.37
N ASP A 543 15.32 3.14 2.61
CA ASP A 543 15.42 4.32 1.77
C ASP A 543 15.66 5.60 2.58
N ASP A 544 15.04 5.72 3.76
CA ASP A 544 15.14 6.89 4.64
C ASP A 544 16.47 6.95 5.44
N LEU A 545 17.28 5.90 5.32
CA LEU A 545 18.61 5.84 5.93
C LEU A 545 19.72 6.37 5.01
N PHE A 546 19.40 6.61 3.72
CA PHE A 546 20.32 7.17 2.73
C PHE A 546 19.76 8.47 2.17
N MET A 547 20.63 9.47 1.96
CA MET A 547 20.20 10.77 1.46
C MET A 547 19.65 10.69 0.02
N GLN A 548 20.39 9.99 -0.84
CA GLN A 548 20.04 9.80 -2.25
C GLN A 548 20.40 8.38 -2.67
N PRO A 549 19.63 7.35 -2.27
CA PRO A 549 20.00 5.97 -2.55
C PRO A 549 20.13 5.66 -4.05
N GLN A 550 19.50 6.44 -4.92
CA GLN A 550 19.63 6.32 -6.37
C GLN A 550 21.04 6.67 -6.86
N TYR A 551 21.68 7.69 -6.28
CA TYR A 551 22.88 8.29 -6.82
C TYR A 551 24.14 8.13 -5.97
N ASN A 552 24.02 8.02 -4.64
CA ASN A 552 25.20 7.96 -3.77
C ASN A 552 25.04 7.05 -2.55
N ASN A 553 26.17 6.77 -1.89
CA ASN A 553 26.29 5.91 -0.71
C ASN A 553 26.16 6.68 0.62
N ARG A 554 25.79 7.98 0.58
CA ARG A 554 25.77 8.81 1.78
C ARG A 554 24.61 8.44 2.69
N ILE A 555 24.94 8.10 3.92
CA ILE A 555 24.00 7.79 5.00
C ILE A 555 23.52 9.11 5.62
N VAL A 556 22.26 9.16 6.07
CA VAL A 556 21.74 10.29 6.86
C VAL A 556 22.57 10.48 8.13
N ASN A 557 22.72 11.72 8.59
CA ASN A 557 23.69 12.05 9.65
C ASN A 557 23.39 11.36 11.00
N THR A 558 22.12 11.03 11.27
CA THR A 558 21.68 10.40 12.52
C THR A 558 20.63 9.33 12.25
N PRO A 559 21.03 8.13 11.81
CA PRO A 559 20.09 7.01 11.71
C PRO A 559 19.63 6.60 13.11
N GLU A 560 18.40 6.93 13.47
CA GLU A 560 17.80 6.64 14.78
C GLU A 560 16.64 5.67 14.65
N LEU A 561 16.38 4.92 15.73
CA LEU A 561 15.19 4.09 15.84
C LEU A 561 13.97 4.96 16.17
N ALA A 562 12.89 4.78 15.45
CA ALA A 562 11.61 5.32 15.83
C ALA A 562 11.10 4.64 17.11
N THR A 563 10.67 5.44 18.10
CA THR A 563 10.16 4.90 19.37
C THR A 563 8.64 4.92 19.39
N THR A 564 8.02 3.82 19.78
CA THR A 564 6.57 3.67 19.83
C THR A 564 6.09 3.25 21.22
N ILE A 565 5.00 3.89 21.66
CA ILE A 565 4.26 3.53 22.86
C ILE A 565 2.82 3.27 22.43
N SER A 566 2.28 2.07 22.71
CA SER A 566 0.88 1.75 22.47
C SER A 566 0.23 1.19 23.70
N SER A 567 -0.98 1.64 23.99
CA SER A 567 -1.79 1.12 25.09
C SER A 567 -3.25 1.00 24.67
N GLU A 568 -3.92 -0.01 25.21
CA GLU A 568 -5.34 -0.24 24.94
C GLU A 568 -6.02 -0.85 26.16
N ILE A 569 -7.23 -0.40 26.43
CA ILE A 569 -8.16 -1.03 27.36
C ILE A 569 -9.41 -1.41 26.58
N THR A 570 -9.75 -2.69 26.57
CA THR A 570 -10.90 -3.22 25.82
C THR A 570 -11.87 -3.90 26.76
N TYR A 571 -13.12 -3.52 26.68
CA TYR A 571 -14.25 -4.22 27.31
C TYR A 571 -15.03 -4.98 26.24
N SER A 572 -15.36 -6.24 26.48
CA SER A 572 -16.20 -7.05 25.61
C SER A 572 -17.30 -7.74 26.40
N TYR A 573 -18.50 -7.68 25.85
CA TYR A 573 -19.68 -8.37 26.35
C TYR A 573 -20.17 -9.36 25.28
N THR A 574 -20.39 -10.63 25.65
CA THR A 574 -20.81 -11.67 24.72
C THR A 574 -21.97 -12.45 25.31
N ALA A 575 -23.19 -12.23 24.79
CA ALA A 575 -24.38 -13.01 25.10
C ALA A 575 -24.82 -13.80 23.86
N LYS A 576 -25.80 -14.69 24.01
CA LYS A 576 -26.31 -15.58 22.95
C LYS A 576 -26.74 -14.84 21.68
N ARG A 577 -27.34 -13.66 21.82
CA ARG A 577 -27.88 -12.86 20.70
C ARG A 577 -27.26 -11.47 20.56
N PHE A 578 -26.36 -11.10 21.46
CA PHE A 578 -25.77 -9.78 21.49
C PHE A 578 -24.27 -9.87 21.81
N ARG A 579 -23.47 -9.18 21.05
CA ARG A 579 -22.04 -9.00 21.30
C ARG A 579 -21.70 -7.52 21.16
N ALA A 580 -20.99 -6.98 22.14
CA ALA A 580 -20.49 -5.61 22.08
C ALA A 580 -19.01 -5.59 22.51
N THR A 581 -18.26 -4.69 21.93
CA THR A 581 -16.86 -4.44 22.31
C THR A 581 -16.64 -2.93 22.28
N ALA A 582 -15.99 -2.41 23.31
CA ALA A 582 -15.55 -1.02 23.35
C ALA A 582 -14.07 -0.98 23.75
N ALA A 583 -13.29 -0.15 23.10
CA ALA A 583 -11.87 0.01 23.36
C ALA A 583 -11.50 1.50 23.45
N ILE A 584 -10.61 1.82 24.38
CA ILE A 584 -9.91 3.11 24.46
C ILE A 584 -8.46 2.81 24.12
N TYR A 585 -7.88 3.55 23.21
CA TYR A 585 -6.52 3.32 22.74
C TYR A 585 -5.69 4.58 22.64
N LEU A 586 -4.39 4.42 22.79
CA LEU A 586 -3.36 5.41 22.57
C LEU A 586 -2.22 4.76 21.81
N ASN A 587 -1.77 5.41 20.73
CA ASN A 587 -0.57 5.06 19.99
C ASN A 587 0.25 6.33 19.73
N SER A 588 1.51 6.35 20.16
CA SER A 588 2.42 7.46 19.98
C SER A 588 3.74 6.98 19.40
N THR A 589 4.11 7.51 18.25
CA THR A 589 5.44 7.32 17.63
C THR A 589 6.25 8.59 17.70
N THR A 590 7.55 8.46 17.91
CA THR A 590 8.50 9.59 17.96
C THR A 590 9.81 9.20 17.32
N ARG A 591 10.63 10.19 16.93
CA ARG A 591 11.92 10.00 16.27
C ARG A 591 11.83 9.32 14.91
N GLU A 592 10.69 9.42 14.23
CA GLU A 592 10.61 8.97 12.84
C GLU A 592 11.47 9.87 11.97
N ILE A 593 12.07 9.28 10.94
CA ILE A 593 12.91 9.96 9.93
C ILE A 593 12.22 9.79 8.59
N ASP A 594 12.28 10.83 7.76
CA ASP A 594 11.80 10.82 6.38
C ASP A 594 12.79 11.62 5.52
N VAL A 595 13.10 11.15 4.32
CA VAL A 595 13.92 11.88 3.35
C VAL A 595 13.03 12.33 2.21
N VAL A 596 12.97 13.65 2.02
CA VAL A 596 12.09 14.30 1.04
C VAL A 596 12.93 14.96 -0.03
N ARG A 597 12.84 14.49 -1.28
CA ARG A 597 13.39 15.20 -2.43
C ARG A 597 12.33 16.12 -3.01
N TYR A 598 12.65 17.37 -3.24
CA TYR A 598 11.74 18.37 -3.79
C TYR A 598 12.48 19.48 -4.51
N TYR A 599 11.79 20.25 -5.36
CA TYR A 599 12.33 21.50 -5.89
C TYR A 599 12.19 22.58 -4.84
N ASP A 600 13.32 23.11 -4.35
CA ASP A 600 13.36 24.19 -3.36
C ASP A 600 13.23 25.53 -4.07
N ASP A 601 12.04 26.10 -4.08
CA ASP A 601 11.76 27.36 -4.78
C ASP A 601 12.56 28.54 -4.20
N LEU A 602 13.03 28.45 -2.94
CA LEU A 602 13.90 29.48 -2.32
C LEU A 602 15.37 29.36 -2.76
N ALA A 603 15.84 28.16 -3.04
CA ALA A 603 17.17 27.90 -3.57
C ALA A 603 17.20 27.98 -5.10
N GLY A 604 16.05 27.71 -5.76
CA GLY A 604 15.94 27.63 -7.23
C GLY A 604 16.47 26.32 -7.82
N GLU A 605 16.63 25.27 -6.99
CA GLU A 605 17.23 23.98 -7.36
C GLU A 605 16.55 22.79 -6.65
N TYR A 606 16.84 21.58 -7.12
CA TYR A 606 16.44 20.38 -6.39
C TYR A 606 17.25 20.22 -5.10
N SER A 607 16.56 19.81 -4.06
CA SER A 607 17.14 19.64 -2.73
C SER A 607 16.63 18.37 -2.07
N ASP A 608 17.48 17.79 -1.21
CA ASP A 608 17.12 16.66 -0.36
C ASP A 608 16.98 17.15 1.09
N ALA A 609 15.81 16.95 1.67
CA ALA A 609 15.53 17.32 3.04
C ALA A 609 15.46 16.07 3.92
N VAL A 610 16.35 15.98 4.90
CA VAL A 610 16.31 14.98 5.97
C VAL A 610 15.47 15.55 7.10
N VAL A 611 14.28 14.98 7.27
CA VAL A 611 13.31 15.33 8.31
C VAL A 611 13.46 14.37 9.48
N SER A 612 13.93 14.86 10.63
CA SER A 612 14.23 14.03 11.80
C SER A 612 13.37 14.43 13.00
N GLY A 613 13.03 13.44 13.83
CA GLY A 613 12.28 13.69 15.07
C GLY A 613 10.80 13.90 14.84
N ILE A 614 10.23 13.37 13.75
CA ILE A 614 8.78 13.36 13.51
C ILE A 614 8.12 12.63 14.67
N GLY A 615 7.03 13.21 15.19
CA GLY A 615 6.24 12.62 16.26
C GLY A 615 4.76 12.64 15.92
N ARG A 616 4.13 11.46 15.96
CA ARG A 616 2.70 11.26 15.69
C ARG A 616 2.02 10.66 16.90
N ILE A 617 0.82 11.14 17.23
CA ILE A 617 -0.01 10.60 18.29
C ILE A 617 -1.41 10.30 17.74
N ARG A 618 -1.93 9.14 18.10
CA ARG A 618 -3.25 8.66 17.73
C ARG A 618 -3.93 8.12 18.97
N TYR A 619 -5.08 8.65 19.31
CA TYR A 619 -5.86 8.18 20.44
C TYR A 619 -7.34 8.30 20.15
N GLY A 620 -8.13 7.45 20.78
CA GLY A 620 -9.56 7.45 20.53
C GLY A 620 -10.31 6.35 21.28
N ILE A 621 -11.61 6.32 20.98
CA ILE A 621 -12.54 5.33 21.47
C ILE A 621 -13.16 4.63 20.27
N GLU A 622 -13.17 3.32 20.30
CA GLU A 622 -13.83 2.45 19.33
C GLU A 622 -14.93 1.65 20.03
N ALA A 623 -16.06 1.47 19.34
CA ALA A 623 -17.11 0.60 19.82
C ALA A 623 -17.71 -0.20 18.66
N THR A 624 -18.02 -1.46 18.90
CA THR A 624 -18.77 -2.31 17.98
C THR A 624 -19.88 -3.02 18.72
N ALA A 625 -21.01 -3.19 18.06
CA ALA A 625 -22.10 -3.99 18.59
C ALA A 625 -22.74 -4.82 17.46
N ARG A 626 -23.15 -6.02 17.78
CA ARG A 626 -23.93 -6.89 16.92
C ARG A 626 -25.09 -7.50 17.69
N ALA A 627 -26.28 -7.42 17.10
CA ALA A 627 -27.49 -8.02 17.64
C ALA A 627 -28.16 -8.95 16.63
N SER A 628 -28.58 -10.11 17.07
CA SER A 628 -29.48 -11.01 16.34
C SER A 628 -30.87 -10.88 16.91
N TRP A 629 -31.69 -10.04 16.28
CA TRP A 629 -33.03 -9.70 16.74
C TRP A 629 -33.99 -10.90 16.63
N SER A 630 -33.80 -11.68 15.57
CA SER A 630 -34.55 -12.91 15.32
C SER A 630 -33.68 -13.91 14.53
N ARG A 631 -34.23 -15.06 14.18
CA ARG A 631 -33.60 -16.01 13.24
C ARG A 631 -33.37 -15.41 11.84
N TYR A 632 -34.09 -14.33 11.50
CA TYR A 632 -34.07 -13.71 10.19
C TYR A 632 -33.30 -12.39 10.14
N PHE A 633 -33.32 -11.61 11.21
CA PHE A 633 -32.78 -10.27 11.27
C PHE A 633 -31.60 -10.14 12.21
N SER A 634 -30.54 -9.53 11.71
CA SER A 634 -29.38 -9.10 12.52
C SER A 634 -28.97 -7.69 12.14
N SER A 635 -28.34 -6.98 13.07
CA SER A 635 -27.74 -5.66 12.83
C SER A 635 -26.34 -5.60 13.41
N SER A 636 -25.50 -4.76 12.81
CA SER A 636 -24.17 -4.44 13.32
C SER A 636 -24.02 -2.93 13.35
N PHE A 637 -23.27 -2.46 14.34
CA PHE A 637 -22.91 -1.06 14.53
C PHE A 637 -21.42 -0.99 14.85
N ALA A 638 -20.73 0.03 14.33
CA ALA A 638 -19.38 0.33 14.70
C ALA A 638 -19.12 1.85 14.68
N LEU A 639 -18.33 2.31 15.63
CA LEU A 639 -17.98 3.69 15.88
C LEU A 639 -16.48 3.80 16.14
N ASN A 640 -15.83 4.79 15.52
CA ASN A 640 -14.50 5.28 15.91
C ASN A 640 -14.58 6.80 16.11
N LEU A 641 -14.19 7.27 17.28
CA LEU A 641 -14.00 8.67 17.61
C LEU A 641 -12.56 8.85 18.05
N ALA A 642 -11.79 9.61 17.28
CA ALA A 642 -10.37 9.68 17.47
C ALA A 642 -9.79 11.07 17.23
N GLN A 643 -8.54 11.24 17.60
CA GLN A 643 -7.67 12.33 17.17
C GLN A 643 -6.33 11.76 16.69
N TYR A 644 -5.92 12.21 15.50
CA TYR A 644 -4.70 11.79 14.83
C TYR A 644 -3.86 13.02 14.50
N ARG A 645 -2.77 13.26 15.25
CA ARG A 645 -2.02 14.50 15.15
C ARG A 645 -0.51 14.33 15.18
N TYR A 646 0.17 15.28 14.58
CA TYR A 646 1.60 15.52 14.85
C TYR A 646 1.71 16.19 16.23
N HIS A 647 2.53 15.65 17.13
CA HIS A 647 2.73 16.19 18.46
C HIS A 647 4.12 16.82 18.69
N ARG A 648 5.00 16.76 17.69
CA ARG A 648 6.32 17.36 17.68
C ARG A 648 6.55 18.22 16.44
N ASN A 649 7.50 19.16 16.56
CA ASN A 649 8.06 19.91 15.45
C ASN A 649 9.34 19.22 15.03
N PRO A 650 9.42 18.60 13.83
CA PRO A 650 10.64 17.95 13.36
C PRO A 650 11.73 18.96 12.98
N THR A 651 12.98 18.54 13.08
CA THR A 651 14.12 19.24 12.51
C THR A 651 14.29 18.82 11.05
N VAL A 652 14.57 19.80 10.18
CA VAL A 652 14.75 19.61 8.75
C VAL A 652 16.14 20.11 8.36
N ASN A 653 16.96 19.20 7.85
CA ASN A 653 18.25 19.54 7.26
C ASN A 653 18.12 19.46 5.74
N ILE A 654 18.31 20.58 5.03
CA ILE A 654 18.14 20.70 3.59
C ILE A 654 19.53 20.73 2.96
N PHE A 655 19.74 19.87 1.99
CA PHE A 655 21.01 19.72 1.27
C PHE A 655 20.79 19.95 -0.23
N THR A 656 21.78 20.47 -0.92
CA THR A 656 21.83 20.48 -2.37
C THR A 656 21.82 19.03 -2.91
N ASP A 657 21.20 18.77 -4.05
CA ASP A 657 21.19 17.43 -4.64
C ASP A 657 22.49 17.09 -5.40
N ASN A 658 23.24 18.12 -5.82
CA ASN A 658 24.43 17.98 -6.64
C ASN A 658 25.69 17.60 -5.85
N ASP A 659 25.91 18.18 -4.67
CA ASP A 659 27.11 17.94 -3.86
C ASP A 659 26.82 17.61 -2.39
N ASN A 660 25.54 17.55 -2.03
CA ASN A 660 25.07 17.30 -0.67
C ASN A 660 25.60 18.30 0.36
N ILE A 661 25.75 19.57 -0.04
CA ILE A 661 26.08 20.65 0.89
C ILE A 661 24.85 21.03 1.70
N LEU A 662 25.00 21.16 3.00
CA LEU A 662 23.93 21.63 3.89
C LEU A 662 23.66 23.11 3.64
N ILE A 663 22.53 23.44 3.01
CA ILE A 663 22.10 24.82 2.74
C ILE A 663 21.24 25.41 3.85
N ALA A 664 20.53 24.58 4.60
CA ALA A 664 19.71 25.04 5.71
C ALA A 664 19.51 23.98 6.78
N LYS A 665 19.46 24.43 8.04
CA LYS A 665 18.94 23.66 9.17
C LYS A 665 17.79 24.46 9.78
N THR A 666 16.62 23.88 9.80
CA THR A 666 15.37 24.57 10.18
C THR A 666 14.47 23.66 10.98
N ILE A 667 13.44 24.21 11.60
CA ILE A 667 12.40 23.46 12.30
C ILE A 667 11.11 23.64 11.52
N SER A 668 10.31 22.58 11.41
CA SER A 668 8.98 22.66 10.80
C SER A 668 7.89 22.72 11.86
N ALA A 669 6.96 23.68 11.73
CA ALA A 669 5.86 23.93 12.65
C ALA A 669 4.72 22.91 12.46
N MET A 670 5.01 21.62 12.65
CA MET A 670 4.06 20.52 12.42
C MET A 670 3.15 20.23 13.61
N ARG A 671 3.57 20.59 14.82
CA ARG A 671 2.82 20.27 16.05
C ARG A 671 1.38 20.77 15.97
N GLY A 672 0.40 19.90 16.23
CA GLY A 672 -1.03 20.20 16.22
C GLY A 672 -1.73 19.93 14.88
N HIS A 673 -0.99 19.76 13.77
CA HIS A 673 -1.58 19.40 12.48
C HIS A 673 -2.10 17.95 12.48
N HIS A 674 -3.17 17.71 11.72
CA HIS A 674 -3.81 16.40 11.63
C HIS A 674 -3.06 15.47 10.67
N ILE A 675 -3.09 14.17 10.95
CA ILE A 675 -2.69 13.13 10.00
C ILE A 675 -3.85 12.92 9.03
N GLY A 676 -3.59 12.73 7.75
CA GLY A 676 -4.61 12.65 6.70
C GLY A 676 -5.49 11.39 6.77
N ALA A 677 -6.30 11.23 7.82
CA ALA A 677 -7.23 10.12 8.02
C ALA A 677 -8.51 10.62 8.71
N PRO A 678 -9.70 9.97 8.49
CA PRO A 678 -10.92 10.33 9.19
C PRO A 678 -10.79 10.11 10.69
N GLU A 679 -11.10 11.13 11.49
CA GLU A 679 -11.08 11.05 12.95
C GLU A 679 -12.42 10.56 13.53
N ILE A 680 -13.50 10.71 12.74
CA ILE A 680 -14.81 10.12 13.05
C ILE A 680 -15.20 9.15 11.94
N SER A 681 -15.55 7.92 12.33
CA SER A 681 -16.08 6.91 11.42
C SER A 681 -17.26 6.20 12.07
N LEU A 682 -18.38 6.13 11.35
CA LEU A 682 -19.58 5.40 11.75
C LEU A 682 -19.94 4.35 10.70
N TYR A 683 -20.38 3.20 11.16
CA TYR A 683 -20.93 2.14 10.32
C TYR A 683 -22.17 1.55 11.00
N GLY A 684 -23.19 1.29 10.20
CA GLY A 684 -24.36 0.58 10.65
C GLY A 684 -24.92 -0.31 9.55
N ASP A 685 -25.36 -1.52 9.87
CA ASP A 685 -26.05 -2.37 8.92
C ASP A 685 -27.25 -3.09 9.52
N ILE A 686 -28.18 -3.44 8.62
CA ILE A 686 -29.28 -4.38 8.87
C ILE A 686 -29.20 -5.47 7.82
N CYS A 687 -29.22 -6.72 8.26
CA CYS A 687 -29.16 -7.89 7.41
C CYS A 687 -30.37 -8.81 7.66
N PHE A 688 -31.08 -9.12 6.58
CA PHE A 688 -32.15 -10.12 6.52
C PHE A 688 -31.64 -11.40 5.88
N ARG A 689 -32.00 -12.56 6.43
CA ARG A 689 -31.66 -13.88 5.87
C ARG A 689 -32.84 -14.84 6.01
N HIS A 690 -33.28 -15.41 4.90
CA HIS A 690 -34.33 -16.42 4.90
C HIS A 690 -34.29 -17.25 3.60
N ASN A 691 -34.39 -18.57 3.70
CA ASN A 691 -34.50 -19.51 2.56
C ASN A 691 -33.51 -19.22 1.42
N GLY A 692 -32.21 -19.06 1.77
CA GLY A 692 -31.17 -18.75 0.79
C GLY A 692 -31.13 -17.29 0.29
N TRP A 693 -32.10 -16.45 0.67
CA TRP A 693 -32.07 -15.02 0.47
C TRP A 693 -31.24 -14.32 1.54
N MET A 694 -30.45 -13.35 1.13
CA MET A 694 -29.82 -12.37 2.00
C MET A 694 -30.01 -10.98 1.41
N ALA A 695 -30.52 -10.06 2.22
CA ALA A 695 -30.58 -8.65 1.90
C ALA A 695 -29.87 -7.85 3.02
N ARG A 696 -28.96 -6.97 2.65
CA ARG A 696 -28.26 -6.08 3.59
C ARG A 696 -28.33 -4.66 3.09
N ALA A 697 -28.64 -3.75 4.00
CA ALA A 697 -28.47 -2.32 3.80
C ALA A 697 -27.46 -1.82 4.84
N SER A 698 -26.48 -1.01 4.43
CA SER A 698 -25.49 -0.43 5.33
C SER A 698 -25.31 1.07 5.07
N VAL A 699 -25.01 1.79 6.13
CA VAL A 699 -24.70 3.22 6.14
C VAL A 699 -23.29 3.39 6.66
N GLN A 700 -22.50 4.24 6.01
CA GLN A 700 -21.17 4.64 6.45
C GLN A 700 -21.10 6.17 6.47
N TYR A 701 -20.41 6.73 7.47
CA TYR A 701 -20.17 8.15 7.62
C TYR A 701 -18.73 8.40 8.08
N TRP A 702 -18.07 9.36 7.44
CA TRP A 702 -16.71 9.79 7.77
C TRP A 702 -16.69 11.30 7.91
N ALA A 703 -16.01 11.77 8.96
CA ALA A 703 -15.86 13.20 9.22
C ALA A 703 -14.48 13.51 9.81
N LEU A 704 -14.16 14.79 9.83
CA LEU A 704 -12.89 15.33 10.34
C LEU A 704 -11.67 14.70 9.65
N SER A 705 -11.76 14.59 8.33
CA SER A 705 -10.62 14.24 7.47
C SER A 705 -9.88 15.50 7.05
N TYR A 706 -8.55 15.42 6.89
CA TYR A 706 -7.71 16.54 6.54
C TYR A 706 -6.74 16.16 5.43
N VAL A 707 -6.28 17.14 4.66
CA VAL A 707 -5.21 16.98 3.69
C VAL A 707 -3.92 16.61 4.42
N THR A 708 -3.15 15.65 3.91
CA THR A 708 -1.84 15.31 4.48
C THR A 708 -0.91 16.53 4.39
N PRO A 709 -0.39 17.04 5.52
CA PRO A 709 0.34 18.29 5.53
C PRO A 709 1.78 18.14 5.02
N SER A 710 2.26 19.15 4.29
CA SER A 710 3.66 19.25 3.90
C SER A 710 4.52 19.75 5.04
N VAL A 711 5.57 19.00 5.36
CA VAL A 711 6.60 19.43 6.32
C VAL A 711 7.37 20.63 5.78
N MET A 712 7.63 20.67 4.46
CA MET A 712 8.48 21.69 3.83
C MET A 712 7.87 23.08 3.84
N ARG A 713 6.54 23.19 3.60
CA ARG A 713 5.81 24.48 3.64
C ARG A 713 5.88 25.18 5.00
N ARG A 714 6.01 24.40 6.08
CA ARG A 714 5.94 24.86 7.48
C ARG A 714 7.28 25.04 8.14
N THR A 715 8.37 24.96 7.38
CA THR A 715 9.71 25.25 7.92
C THR A 715 9.85 26.72 8.29
N GLU A 716 10.53 27.02 9.38
CA GLU A 716 10.85 28.39 9.80
C GLU A 716 11.56 29.14 8.66
N ARG A 717 12.38 28.45 7.86
CA ARG A 717 13.00 29.01 6.66
C ARG A 717 11.96 29.56 5.69
N VAL A 718 10.95 28.78 5.32
CA VAL A 718 9.87 29.22 4.40
C VAL A 718 9.04 30.32 5.05
N LEU A 719 8.65 30.15 6.30
CA LEU A 719 7.82 31.12 7.02
C LEU A 719 8.51 32.47 7.23
N SER A 720 9.84 32.51 7.27
CA SER A 720 10.59 33.77 7.37
C SER A 720 10.61 34.60 6.09
N TYR A 721 10.28 34.02 4.94
CA TYR A 721 10.17 34.73 3.67
C TYR A 721 8.80 35.37 3.45
N THR A 722 7.80 35.04 4.25
CA THR A 722 6.46 35.65 4.16
C THR A 722 6.53 37.13 4.56
N ALA A 723 5.87 37.98 3.80
CA ALA A 723 5.87 39.43 4.03
C ALA A 723 4.64 39.89 4.84
N SER A 724 3.66 38.99 5.09
CA SER A 724 2.46 39.29 5.87
C SER A 724 2.04 38.13 6.76
N ASN A 725 1.21 38.41 7.77
CA ASN A 725 0.61 37.36 8.58
C ASN A 725 -0.35 36.49 7.76
N GLU A 726 -1.02 37.05 6.75
CA GLU A 726 -1.93 36.32 5.88
C GLU A 726 -1.20 35.23 5.07
N GLU A 727 -0.01 35.56 4.52
CA GLU A 727 0.82 34.58 3.83
C GLU A 727 1.31 33.47 4.79
N THR A 728 1.74 33.86 5.99
CA THR A 728 2.16 32.93 7.02
C THR A 728 1.04 31.96 7.41
N GLU A 729 -0.16 32.48 7.63
CA GLU A 729 -1.35 31.67 7.96
C GLU A 729 -1.79 30.80 6.78
N ALA A 730 -1.69 31.26 5.54
CA ALA A 730 -1.97 30.47 4.34
C ALA A 730 -1.04 29.25 4.21
N LEU A 731 0.26 29.40 4.54
CA LEU A 731 1.22 28.30 4.55
C LEU A 731 1.00 27.32 5.71
N ARG A 732 0.56 27.82 6.85
CA ARG A 732 0.23 27.01 8.06
C ARG A 732 -1.12 26.33 7.96
N PHE A 733 -2.05 26.89 7.20
CA PHE A 733 -3.41 26.37 7.10
C PHE A 733 -3.41 24.95 6.55
N GLN A 734 -4.12 24.06 7.22
CA GLN A 734 -4.38 22.69 6.75
C GLN A 734 -5.85 22.56 6.36
N GLN A 735 -6.09 22.25 5.11
CA GLN A 735 -7.45 22.12 4.59
C GLN A 735 -8.15 20.90 5.21
N ARG A 736 -9.36 21.13 5.74
CA ARG A 736 -10.29 20.07 6.11
C ARG A 736 -11.01 19.56 4.84
N LEU A 737 -11.12 18.26 4.70
CA LEU A 737 -11.87 17.61 3.63
C LEU A 737 -13.38 17.58 3.99
N PRO A 738 -14.27 17.55 2.98
CA PRO A 738 -15.70 17.42 3.20
C PRO A 738 -16.04 16.12 3.93
N ASP A 739 -17.01 16.18 4.83
CA ASP A 739 -17.60 15.01 5.46
C ASP A 739 -18.35 14.18 4.40
N ALA A 740 -18.36 12.87 4.55
CA ALA A 740 -18.96 11.98 3.57
C ALA A 740 -19.87 10.93 4.21
N ALA A 741 -21.02 10.68 3.58
CA ALA A 741 -21.91 9.59 3.95
C ALA A 741 -22.22 8.74 2.71
N THR A 742 -22.27 7.42 2.87
CA THR A 742 -22.64 6.48 1.82
C THR A 742 -23.68 5.48 2.31
N ILE A 743 -24.53 5.02 1.40
CA ILE A 743 -25.44 3.93 1.63
C ILE A 743 -25.14 2.83 0.60
N ASP A 744 -24.98 1.60 1.09
CA ASP A 744 -24.72 0.42 0.28
C ASP A 744 -25.85 -0.60 0.46
N ILE A 745 -26.21 -1.31 -0.61
CA ILE A 745 -27.21 -2.39 -0.62
C ILE A 745 -26.57 -3.63 -1.24
N ALA A 746 -26.79 -4.77 -0.60
CA ALA A 746 -26.40 -6.07 -1.14
C ALA A 746 -27.59 -7.04 -1.08
N LEU A 747 -27.87 -7.69 -2.20
CA LEU A 747 -28.89 -8.71 -2.34
C LEU A 747 -28.24 -9.99 -2.85
N SER A 748 -28.52 -11.11 -2.22
CA SER A 748 -28.07 -12.40 -2.75
C SER A 748 -29.12 -13.47 -2.59
N LYS A 749 -29.08 -14.44 -3.52
CA LYS A 749 -29.90 -15.64 -3.49
C LYS A 749 -29.05 -16.86 -3.80
N TYR A 750 -29.19 -17.88 -2.97
CA TYR A 750 -28.62 -19.19 -3.20
C TYR A 750 -29.74 -20.18 -3.58
N PHE A 751 -29.51 -20.90 -4.66
CA PHE A 751 -30.38 -21.99 -5.15
C PHE A 751 -29.62 -23.30 -4.97
N THR A 752 -30.19 -24.24 -4.25
CA THR A 752 -29.69 -25.60 -4.19
C THR A 752 -30.21 -26.33 -5.44
N LEU A 753 -29.30 -26.70 -6.34
CA LEU A 753 -29.64 -27.39 -7.59
C LEU A 753 -29.66 -28.89 -7.39
N THR A 754 -28.68 -29.42 -6.64
CA THR A 754 -28.59 -30.81 -6.17
C THR A 754 -28.08 -30.82 -4.74
N GLU A 755 -27.96 -31.99 -4.11
CA GLU A 755 -27.36 -32.09 -2.75
C GLU A 755 -25.93 -31.51 -2.68
N GLU A 756 -25.17 -31.59 -3.78
CA GLU A 756 -23.78 -31.16 -3.87
C GLU A 756 -23.61 -29.83 -4.62
N THR A 757 -24.56 -29.42 -5.44
CA THR A 757 -24.46 -28.28 -6.34
C THR A 757 -25.33 -27.12 -5.92
N SER A 758 -24.79 -25.92 -5.84
CA SER A 758 -25.55 -24.70 -5.57
C SER A 758 -25.15 -23.55 -6.50
N LEU A 759 -26.13 -22.75 -6.88
CA LEU A 759 -25.97 -21.52 -7.65
C LEU A 759 -26.19 -20.32 -6.73
N GLY A 760 -25.25 -19.44 -6.64
CA GLY A 760 -25.36 -18.17 -5.94
C GLY A 760 -25.38 -17.00 -6.92
N ILE A 761 -26.33 -16.09 -6.73
CA ILE A 761 -26.40 -14.82 -7.48
C ILE A 761 -26.35 -13.70 -6.44
N GLN A 762 -25.48 -12.74 -6.64
CA GLN A 762 -25.34 -11.58 -5.77
C GLN A 762 -25.30 -10.29 -6.58
N PHE A 763 -26.11 -9.33 -6.16
CA PHE A 763 -26.08 -7.96 -6.65
C PHE A 763 -25.66 -7.04 -5.52
N THR A 764 -24.75 -6.08 -5.79
CA THR A 764 -24.38 -5.03 -4.86
C THR A 764 -24.46 -3.65 -5.53
N ALA A 765 -25.00 -2.69 -4.81
CA ALA A 765 -25.01 -1.28 -5.18
C ALA A 765 -24.33 -0.50 -4.03
N ARG A 766 -23.24 0.20 -4.33
CA ARG A 766 -22.51 0.99 -3.35
C ARG A 766 -22.64 2.46 -3.64
N ASN A 767 -22.62 3.26 -2.56
CA ASN A 767 -22.78 4.70 -2.58
C ASN A 767 -23.99 5.12 -3.44
N ILE A 768 -25.14 4.55 -3.17
CA ILE A 768 -26.37 4.84 -3.95
C ILE A 768 -26.75 6.33 -3.89
N LEU A 769 -26.31 7.04 -2.85
CA LEU A 769 -26.46 8.49 -2.72
C LEU A 769 -25.64 9.27 -3.76
N GLY A 770 -24.58 8.68 -4.31
CA GLY A 770 -23.66 9.36 -5.21
C GLY A 770 -22.80 10.42 -4.54
N SER A 771 -22.51 10.24 -3.24
CA SER A 771 -21.68 11.17 -2.48
C SER A 771 -20.27 11.28 -3.05
N ASN A 772 -19.75 12.51 -3.17
CA ASN A 772 -18.35 12.76 -3.54
C ASN A 772 -17.47 12.57 -2.31
N VAL A 773 -16.70 11.50 -2.29
CA VAL A 773 -15.79 11.17 -1.19
C VAL A 773 -14.35 11.43 -1.62
N VAL A 774 -13.66 12.33 -0.95
CA VAL A 774 -12.20 12.50 -1.09
C VAL A 774 -11.53 11.48 -0.19
N TYR A 775 -10.83 10.53 -0.77
CA TYR A 775 -10.21 9.45 -0.02
C TYR A 775 -8.71 9.65 0.23
N SER A 776 -8.05 10.46 -0.57
CA SER A 776 -6.65 10.83 -0.42
C SER A 776 -6.47 12.28 -0.83
N ALA A 777 -5.69 13.01 -0.07
CA ALA A 777 -5.32 14.38 -0.38
C ALA A 777 -3.99 14.72 0.27
N TYR A 778 -3.14 15.46 -0.44
CA TYR A 778 -1.85 15.92 0.09
C TYR A 778 -1.51 17.32 -0.39
N GLU A 779 -0.70 18.00 0.40
CA GLU A 779 -0.13 19.30 0.06
C GLU A 779 1.15 19.10 -0.75
N GLU A 780 1.32 19.89 -1.79
CA GLU A 780 2.59 19.98 -2.52
C GLU A 780 3.70 20.55 -1.61
N ASN A 781 4.94 20.09 -1.74
CA ASN A 781 6.07 20.60 -0.95
C ASN A 781 6.53 21.97 -1.40
N ARG A 782 6.23 22.30 -2.62
CA ARG A 782 6.62 23.53 -3.27
C ARG A 782 5.80 24.74 -2.81
N ILE A 783 6.40 25.92 -2.97
CA ILE A 783 5.77 27.21 -2.78
C ILE A 783 5.90 28.06 -4.05
N SER A 784 4.92 28.90 -4.33
CA SER A 784 4.99 29.85 -5.42
C SER A 784 5.59 31.15 -4.90
N LEU A 785 6.63 31.62 -5.57
CA LEU A 785 7.28 32.90 -5.32
C LEU A 785 6.93 33.86 -6.47
N ARG A 786 6.05 34.83 -6.21
CA ARG A 786 5.65 35.80 -7.21
C ARG A 786 6.18 37.18 -6.85
N ARG A 787 6.98 37.76 -7.74
CA ARG A 787 7.44 39.16 -7.55
C ARG A 787 6.35 40.14 -7.93
N VAL A 788 5.94 40.98 -6.98
CA VAL A 788 4.96 42.03 -7.17
C VAL A 788 5.64 43.38 -6.79
N GLY A 789 6.17 44.09 -7.79
CA GLY A 789 6.99 45.27 -7.58
C GLY A 789 8.32 44.95 -6.86
N SER A 790 8.51 45.53 -5.69
CA SER A 790 9.69 45.27 -4.83
C SER A 790 9.48 44.14 -3.82
N ARG A 791 8.28 43.59 -3.71
CA ARG A 791 7.89 42.53 -2.77
C ARG A 791 7.84 41.17 -3.49
N THR A 792 8.16 40.11 -2.76
CA THR A 792 7.91 38.74 -3.18
C THR A 792 6.76 38.18 -2.37
N ASP A 793 5.66 37.84 -3.02
CA ASP A 793 4.54 37.15 -2.40
C ASP A 793 4.82 35.65 -2.36
N VAL A 794 4.55 35.03 -1.21
CA VAL A 794 4.77 33.59 -0.98
C VAL A 794 3.42 32.92 -0.81
N THR A 795 3.08 32.01 -1.72
CA THR A 795 1.80 31.28 -1.66
C THR A 795 1.99 29.76 -1.80
N PRO A 796 1.16 28.93 -1.15
CA PRO A 796 1.19 27.49 -1.37
C PRO A 796 0.67 27.12 -2.76
N PHE A 797 1.24 26.08 -3.38
CA PHE A 797 0.60 25.43 -4.53
C PHE A 797 -0.70 24.72 -4.13
N ALA A 798 -1.59 24.53 -5.11
CA ALA A 798 -2.85 23.83 -4.90
C ALA A 798 -2.63 22.39 -4.41
N ASN A 799 -3.51 21.95 -3.49
CA ASN A 799 -3.49 20.59 -2.98
C ASN A 799 -3.90 19.58 -4.06
N ARG A 800 -3.33 18.39 -4.02
CA ARG A 800 -3.70 17.25 -4.85
C ARG A 800 -4.75 16.42 -4.15
N LEU A 801 -5.82 16.08 -4.86
CA LEU A 801 -6.98 15.37 -4.34
C LEU A 801 -7.26 14.12 -5.16
N SER A 802 -7.78 13.08 -4.54
CA SER A 802 -8.30 11.89 -5.21
C SER A 802 -9.71 11.60 -4.73
N TYR A 803 -10.66 11.50 -5.68
CA TYR A 803 -12.05 11.21 -5.40
C TYR A 803 -12.37 9.73 -5.58
N ALA A 804 -13.17 9.18 -4.67
CA ALA A 804 -13.74 7.86 -4.79
C ALA A 804 -14.80 7.79 -5.92
N TYR A 805 -15.14 6.58 -6.33
CA TYR A 805 -16.17 6.37 -7.34
C TYR A 805 -17.55 6.77 -6.82
N PRO A 806 -18.37 7.47 -7.63
CA PRO A 806 -19.64 8.02 -7.16
C PRO A 806 -20.67 6.93 -6.87
N ARG A 807 -20.83 5.94 -7.77
CA ARG A 807 -21.74 4.81 -7.62
C ARG A 807 -21.12 3.57 -8.22
N LEU A 808 -21.25 2.44 -7.54
CA LEU A 808 -20.73 1.18 -8.02
C LEU A 808 -21.81 0.11 -7.99
N PHE A 809 -21.99 -0.57 -9.10
CA PHE A 809 -22.88 -1.72 -9.22
C PHE A 809 -22.06 -2.95 -9.57
N SER A 810 -22.30 -4.05 -8.91
CA SER A 810 -21.71 -5.33 -9.25
C SER A 810 -22.73 -6.46 -9.24
N LEU A 811 -22.59 -7.38 -10.17
CA LEU A 811 -23.34 -8.63 -10.25
C LEU A 811 -22.33 -9.78 -10.22
N SER A 812 -22.52 -10.71 -9.32
CA SER A 812 -21.67 -11.89 -9.16
C SER A 812 -22.53 -13.15 -9.25
N VAL A 813 -22.08 -14.10 -10.02
CA VAL A 813 -22.71 -15.44 -10.17
C VAL A 813 -21.68 -16.48 -9.77
N SER A 814 -22.03 -17.33 -8.80
CA SER A 814 -21.16 -18.41 -8.33
C SER A 814 -21.84 -19.76 -8.46
N LEU A 815 -21.14 -20.71 -9.04
CA LEU A 815 -21.55 -22.10 -9.07
C LEU A 815 -20.61 -22.89 -8.15
N ARG A 816 -21.21 -23.66 -7.25
CA ARG A 816 -20.50 -24.53 -6.30
C ARG A 816 -20.92 -25.95 -6.55
N PHE A 817 -20.00 -26.86 -6.67
CA PHE A 817 -20.21 -28.30 -6.82
C PHE A 817 -19.06 -29.11 -6.23
#